data_1260827f0ea377934fb45906b2f4caf1
#
_entry.id   1260827f0ea377934fb45906b2f4caf1
#
_cell.length_a   1.000
_cell.length_b   1.000
_cell.length_c   1.000
_cell.angle_alpha   90.00
_cell.angle_beta   90.00
_cell.angle_gamma   90.00
#
_symmetry.space_group_name_H-M   'P 1'
#
loop_
_entity.id
_entity.type
_entity.pdbx_description
1 polymer ?
#
loop_
_entity_poly.entity_id
_entity_poly.type
_entity_poly.pdbx_seq_one_letter_code
_entity_poly.pdbx_strand_id
1 'polypeptide(L)'
;MSDAKIIYTLTDEAPALATRSLLPIIQAFTKGSGISVETRDISLSGRVISQFPERLKPEQRIGDHLKELGELATKPEANIIKLPNISASVPQLKATIKELQGQGYDLPDYPETPANDAEKDIKARYDKVKGSAVNPVLREGNSDRRAPPSVKGYARKNPHKMGAWSADSKSHVAHMSSGDFFGNEKSTTIAKAGNLKIELVGADGKTTVLKESVKVQAGEIVDATFMSKTALRDFYAASVEDAKAQGVLFSVHLKATMMKVSDPIIFGHAVSVFYAPVLEKHATSLASIGFDANNGIGDLYAKLSALPELQRAAIEADIQTLYSQRPALAMVNSDKGITNLHVPSDVIVDASMPAMIRDSGKMWNAKGELQDTKAVIPDRSYAGIYEVVIADCKKNGAFDPKTMGTVPNVGLMAQAAEEYGSHDKTFQIPTDGIVRVTDQDGAVVFEHKVATGDIWRMCQVKDAPIQDWVKLAVNRARLSNTPAVFWLDENRAHDAQLIAKVKAYLPQHDTKGLELQILSPVKAIQFSIDRIRKGQDTISVTGNVLRDYLTDLFPIMELGTSAKMLSIVPLMNGGGLFETGAGGSAPKHVQQFAEDCHLRWDSLGEFLALAASFEHLGDTANHAKAKVFAKTLDQANARFLDENRAPGRKVGEFDVRGSHFYLALYWAEALAAQNDDAELKAKFTPLAKSLKENETKIIGEIIAAGGHPVDLGGYYRTDDAKANAALRPSATLNAALAAL
;
A
#
# COMPACT_ATOMS: atom_id res chain seq x y z
N MET A 1 13.94 -0.93 -34.16
CA MET A 1 13.20 -1.71 -33.16
C MET A 1 13.75 -1.23 -31.81
N SER A 2 12.91 -0.73 -30.93
CA SER A 2 13.35 -0.42 -29.57
C SER A 2 13.88 -1.70 -28.92
N ASP A 3 15.06 -1.63 -28.29
CA ASP A 3 15.63 -2.78 -27.58
C ASP A 3 14.63 -3.22 -26.50
N ALA A 4 14.18 -4.48 -26.57
CA ALA A 4 13.30 -5.06 -25.56
C ALA A 4 14.07 -5.15 -24.24
N LYS A 5 13.71 -4.29 -23.29
CA LYS A 5 14.46 -4.10 -22.05
C LYS A 5 13.56 -4.23 -20.82
N ILE A 6 14.06 -4.90 -19.80
CA ILE A 6 13.50 -4.92 -18.45
C ILE A 6 14.49 -4.25 -17.51
N ILE A 7 14.03 -3.27 -16.76
CA ILE A 7 14.80 -2.68 -15.65
C ILE A 7 14.34 -3.34 -14.35
N TYR A 8 15.24 -4.08 -13.72
CA TYR A 8 15.02 -4.72 -12.43
C TYR A 8 15.65 -3.86 -11.34
N THR A 9 14.88 -3.33 -10.38
CA THR A 9 15.42 -2.44 -9.36
C THR A 9 16.16 -3.23 -8.29
N LEU A 10 17.38 -2.77 -7.94
CA LEU A 10 18.07 -3.16 -6.71
C LEU A 10 17.52 -2.32 -5.57
N THR A 11 17.28 -2.95 -4.42
CA THR A 11 16.53 -2.37 -3.32
C THR A 11 17.19 -2.67 -1.97
N ASP A 12 16.38 -2.65 -0.90
CA ASP A 12 16.81 -2.80 0.49
C ASP A 12 16.40 -4.17 1.07
N GLU A 13 17.05 -4.57 2.15
CA GLU A 13 16.62 -5.63 3.07
C GLU A 13 16.36 -7.00 2.40
N ALA A 14 15.34 -7.73 2.86
CA ALA A 14 15.06 -9.09 2.37
C ALA A 14 14.81 -9.17 0.86
N PRO A 15 14.08 -8.26 0.19
CA PRO A 15 13.97 -8.26 -1.26
C PRO A 15 15.31 -8.11 -1.98
N ALA A 16 16.23 -7.30 -1.43
CA ALA A 16 17.58 -7.14 -1.97
C ALA A 16 18.39 -8.43 -1.88
N LEU A 17 18.29 -9.13 -0.75
CA LEU A 17 18.92 -10.44 -0.57
C LEU A 17 18.33 -11.48 -1.53
N ALA A 18 17.00 -11.57 -1.62
CA ALA A 18 16.32 -12.49 -2.53
C ALA A 18 16.71 -12.27 -4.01
N THR A 19 16.92 -11.01 -4.40
CA THR A 19 17.37 -10.64 -5.75
C THR A 19 18.71 -11.29 -6.13
N ARG A 20 19.63 -11.49 -5.16
CA ARG A 20 20.91 -12.15 -5.39
C ARG A 20 20.77 -13.59 -5.90
N SER A 21 19.70 -14.27 -5.51
CA SER A 21 19.36 -15.62 -5.97
C SER A 21 18.50 -15.61 -7.24
N LEU A 22 17.55 -14.70 -7.37
CA LEU A 22 16.56 -14.69 -8.46
C LEU A 22 17.11 -14.06 -9.75
N LEU A 23 17.76 -12.92 -9.66
CA LEU A 23 18.21 -12.17 -10.84
C LEU A 23 19.13 -12.97 -11.78
N PRO A 24 20.10 -13.78 -11.29
CA PRO A 24 20.90 -14.64 -12.14
C PRO A 24 20.08 -15.68 -12.95
N ILE A 25 18.97 -16.17 -12.39
CA ILE A 25 18.04 -17.08 -13.08
C ILE A 25 17.37 -16.30 -14.23
N ILE A 26 16.82 -15.12 -13.94
CA ILE A 26 16.17 -14.27 -14.96
C ILE A 26 17.12 -13.95 -16.08
N GLN A 27 18.35 -13.53 -15.77
CA GLN A 27 19.37 -13.20 -16.77
C GLN A 27 19.80 -14.41 -17.63
N ALA A 28 19.94 -15.59 -17.02
CA ALA A 28 20.24 -16.82 -17.76
C ALA A 28 19.10 -17.20 -18.71
N PHE A 29 17.85 -17.13 -18.26
CA PHE A 29 16.67 -17.48 -19.07
C PHE A 29 16.48 -16.53 -20.26
N THR A 30 16.72 -15.23 -20.06
CA THR A 30 16.56 -14.22 -21.12
C THR A 30 17.75 -14.11 -22.06
N LYS A 31 18.91 -14.70 -21.73
CA LYS A 31 20.12 -14.66 -22.54
C LYS A 31 19.85 -15.19 -23.97
N GLY A 32 20.19 -14.40 -24.99
CA GLY A 32 19.99 -14.73 -26.39
C GLY A 32 18.54 -14.63 -26.90
N SER A 33 17.59 -14.18 -26.05
CA SER A 33 16.19 -14.00 -26.47
C SER A 33 15.90 -12.68 -27.18
N GLY A 34 16.84 -11.73 -27.17
CA GLY A 34 16.63 -10.35 -27.61
C GLY A 34 16.05 -9.45 -26.51
N ILE A 35 15.92 -9.96 -25.29
CA ILE A 35 15.48 -9.18 -24.12
C ILE A 35 16.68 -8.94 -23.20
N SER A 36 17.02 -7.67 -22.95
CA SER A 36 18.03 -7.29 -21.97
C SER A 36 17.43 -7.05 -20.59
N VAL A 37 18.11 -7.49 -19.54
CA VAL A 37 17.72 -7.25 -18.16
C VAL A 37 18.81 -6.42 -17.49
N GLU A 38 18.51 -5.15 -17.24
CA GLU A 38 19.40 -4.21 -16.59
C GLU A 38 18.95 -3.92 -15.16
N THR A 39 19.86 -3.41 -14.34
CA THR A 39 19.55 -3.05 -12.96
C THR A 39 19.71 -1.54 -12.71
N ARG A 40 18.89 -1.02 -11.80
CA ARG A 40 19.03 0.35 -11.26
C ARG A 40 18.83 0.28 -9.74
N ASP A 41 19.76 0.91 -9.03
CA ASP A 41 19.81 0.88 -7.57
C ASP A 41 18.93 1.98 -6.98
N ILE A 42 17.81 1.60 -6.35
CA ILE A 42 16.90 2.48 -5.61
C ILE A 42 16.99 2.26 -4.08
N SER A 43 17.96 1.47 -3.62
CA SER A 43 18.18 1.24 -2.20
C SER A 43 18.48 2.54 -1.45
N LEU A 44 18.25 2.56 -0.15
CA LEU A 44 18.58 3.72 0.67
C LEU A 44 20.07 4.05 0.59
N SER A 45 20.95 3.05 0.65
CA SER A 45 22.40 3.25 0.50
C SER A 45 22.77 3.81 -0.87
N GLY A 46 22.20 3.29 -1.96
CA GLY A 46 22.42 3.79 -3.32
C GLY A 46 21.98 5.25 -3.47
N ARG A 47 20.80 5.58 -2.95
CA ARG A 47 20.28 6.96 -2.97
C ARG A 47 21.13 7.92 -2.14
N VAL A 48 21.65 7.49 -0.99
CA VAL A 48 22.59 8.29 -0.16
C VAL A 48 23.89 8.53 -0.90
N ILE A 49 24.50 7.48 -1.44
CA ILE A 49 25.80 7.56 -2.16
C ILE A 49 25.69 8.51 -3.36
N SER A 50 24.61 8.44 -4.12
CA SER A 50 24.42 9.25 -5.32
C SER A 50 24.33 10.77 -5.05
N GLN A 51 24.10 11.18 -3.80
CA GLN A 51 24.00 12.61 -3.46
C GLN A 51 25.37 13.30 -3.29
N PHE A 52 26.49 12.55 -3.14
CA PHE A 52 27.79 13.10 -2.82
C PHE A 52 28.93 12.57 -3.74
N PRO A 53 28.73 12.50 -5.07
CA PRO A 53 29.72 11.89 -5.97
C PRO A 53 31.09 12.61 -5.97
N GLU A 54 31.10 13.90 -5.65
CA GLU A 54 32.34 14.71 -5.59
C GLU A 54 33.26 14.33 -4.43
N ARG A 55 32.73 13.71 -3.38
CA ARG A 55 33.47 13.27 -2.20
C ARG A 55 34.00 11.83 -2.31
N LEU A 56 33.51 11.07 -3.29
CA LEU A 56 33.73 9.63 -3.38
C LEU A 56 34.77 9.28 -4.43
N LYS A 57 35.50 8.20 -4.18
CA LYS A 57 36.41 7.61 -5.17
C LYS A 57 35.58 7.10 -6.38
N PRO A 58 36.19 7.09 -7.59
CA PRO A 58 35.49 6.68 -8.81
C PRO A 58 34.75 5.32 -8.67
N GLU A 59 35.38 4.34 -8.03
CA GLU A 59 34.81 2.98 -7.82
C GLU A 59 33.67 2.92 -6.80
N GLN A 60 33.51 3.96 -5.99
CA GLN A 60 32.42 4.06 -4.99
C GLN A 60 31.21 4.82 -5.52
N ARG A 61 31.34 5.49 -6.66
CA ARG A 61 30.27 6.34 -7.20
C ARG A 61 29.13 5.51 -7.77
N ILE A 62 27.93 5.90 -7.45
CA ILE A 62 26.69 5.38 -8.04
C ILE A 62 25.98 6.55 -8.70
N GLY A 63 25.44 6.34 -9.90
CA GLY A 63 24.61 7.34 -10.58
C GLY A 63 23.31 7.62 -9.83
N ASP A 64 22.70 8.75 -10.08
CA ASP A 64 21.35 9.04 -9.56
C ASP A 64 20.31 8.23 -10.35
N HIS A 65 20.25 6.93 -10.03
CA HIS A 65 19.37 5.98 -10.70
C HIS A 65 17.89 6.29 -10.48
N LEU A 66 17.51 6.90 -9.35
CA LEU A 66 16.14 7.31 -9.14
C LEU A 66 15.72 8.41 -10.09
N LYS A 67 16.58 9.40 -10.33
CA LYS A 67 16.36 10.44 -11.32
C LYS A 67 16.26 9.85 -12.73
N GLU A 68 17.18 8.97 -13.10
CA GLU A 68 17.18 8.27 -14.39
C GLU A 68 15.87 7.50 -14.61
N LEU A 69 15.40 6.76 -13.59
CA LEU A 69 14.16 6.02 -13.64
C LEU A 69 12.94 6.94 -13.73
N GLY A 70 12.96 8.09 -13.07
CA GLY A 70 11.91 9.11 -13.18
C GLY A 70 11.80 9.68 -14.59
N GLU A 71 12.94 9.95 -15.25
CA GLU A 71 12.98 10.36 -16.65
C GLU A 71 12.49 9.23 -17.58
N LEU A 72 12.87 7.98 -17.31
CA LEU A 72 12.42 6.82 -18.07
C LEU A 72 10.91 6.58 -17.91
N ALA A 73 10.36 6.77 -16.71
CA ALA A 73 8.93 6.59 -16.44
C ALA A 73 8.02 7.49 -17.29
N THR A 74 8.57 8.57 -17.86
CA THR A 74 7.85 9.46 -18.79
C THR A 74 7.96 9.02 -20.25
N LYS A 75 8.59 7.88 -20.55
CA LYS A 75 8.86 7.41 -21.92
C LYS A 75 8.11 6.11 -22.22
N PRO A 76 7.73 5.89 -23.49
CA PRO A 76 6.98 4.70 -23.88
C PRO A 76 7.76 3.39 -23.76
N GLU A 77 9.09 3.42 -23.81
CA GLU A 77 9.94 2.24 -23.67
C GLU A 77 10.17 1.79 -22.22
N ALA A 78 9.63 2.50 -21.24
CA ALA A 78 9.78 2.13 -19.84
C ALA A 78 9.16 0.75 -19.56
N ASN A 79 9.93 -0.12 -18.90
CA ASN A 79 9.49 -1.41 -18.42
C ASN A 79 10.27 -1.71 -17.13
N ILE A 80 9.69 -1.33 -16.00
CA ILE A 80 10.39 -1.26 -14.72
C ILE A 80 9.71 -2.20 -13.71
N ILE A 81 10.46 -3.17 -13.19
CA ILE A 81 10.06 -3.98 -12.04
C ILE A 81 10.59 -3.30 -10.77
N LYS A 82 9.68 -2.73 -9.99
CA LYS A 82 10.01 -2.01 -8.77
C LYS A 82 9.74 -2.86 -7.54
N LEU A 83 10.83 -3.20 -6.83
CA LEU A 83 10.76 -3.92 -5.56
C LEU A 83 10.49 -2.96 -4.38
N PRO A 84 10.04 -3.50 -3.22
CA PRO A 84 9.90 -2.71 -2.01
C PRO A 84 11.22 -2.06 -1.59
N ASN A 85 11.16 -0.83 -1.14
CA ASN A 85 12.32 -0.04 -0.69
C ASN A 85 12.04 0.63 0.65
N ILE A 86 13.10 0.97 1.39
CA ILE A 86 12.98 1.71 2.65
C ILE A 86 12.48 3.13 2.40
N SER A 87 11.39 3.49 3.10
CA SER A 87 10.94 4.86 3.28
C SER A 87 11.63 5.43 4.53
N ALA A 88 12.80 6.05 4.34
CA ALA A 88 13.74 6.29 5.40
C ALA A 88 13.27 7.32 6.45
N SER A 89 13.22 6.91 7.71
CA SER A 89 13.18 7.82 8.86
C SER A 89 14.57 8.46 9.10
N VAL A 90 14.62 9.52 9.88
CA VAL A 90 15.91 10.16 10.25
C VAL A 90 16.85 9.18 10.95
N PRO A 91 16.42 8.35 11.92
CA PRO A 91 17.28 7.32 12.50
C PRO A 91 17.84 6.31 11.49
N GLN A 92 17.01 5.84 10.54
CA GLN A 92 17.47 4.93 9.48
C GLN A 92 18.45 5.58 8.55
N LEU A 93 18.22 6.84 8.16
CA LEU A 93 19.17 7.63 7.36
C LEU A 93 20.53 7.76 8.05
N LYS A 94 20.55 8.15 9.32
CA LYS A 94 21.77 8.26 10.12
C LYS A 94 22.51 6.92 10.26
N ALA A 95 21.77 5.83 10.49
CA ALA A 95 22.34 4.50 10.57
C ALA A 95 22.99 4.07 9.23
N THR A 96 22.34 4.38 8.11
CA THR A 96 22.90 4.13 6.77
C THR A 96 24.17 4.91 6.53
N ILE A 97 24.18 6.21 6.84
CA ILE A 97 25.37 7.06 6.71
C ILE A 97 26.53 6.50 7.54
N LYS A 98 26.28 6.14 8.80
CA LYS A 98 27.29 5.58 9.70
C LYS A 98 27.84 4.24 9.20
N GLU A 99 26.99 3.36 8.68
CA GLU A 99 27.43 2.09 8.10
C GLU A 99 28.35 2.34 6.89
N LEU A 100 27.94 3.21 5.97
CA LEU A 100 28.74 3.57 4.78
C LEU A 100 30.07 4.23 5.15
N GLN A 101 30.09 5.12 6.13
CA GLN A 101 31.34 5.73 6.65
C GLN A 101 32.27 4.63 7.20
N GLY A 102 31.72 3.64 7.94
CA GLY A 102 32.46 2.47 8.43
C GLY A 102 33.02 1.59 7.31
N GLN A 103 32.38 1.59 6.14
CA GLN A 103 32.83 0.90 4.93
C GLN A 103 33.79 1.76 4.07
N GLY A 104 34.19 2.95 4.55
CA GLY A 104 35.17 3.81 3.89
C GLY A 104 34.61 4.78 2.86
N TYR A 105 33.33 5.07 2.87
CA TYR A 105 32.71 6.13 2.07
C TYR A 105 32.88 7.48 2.78
N ASP A 106 33.46 8.49 2.08
CA ASP A 106 33.56 9.86 2.61
C ASP A 106 32.21 10.58 2.47
N LEU A 107 31.33 10.36 3.43
CA LEU A 107 30.00 10.97 3.50
C LEU A 107 29.90 11.88 4.72
N PRO A 108 29.28 13.08 4.60
CA PRO A 108 29.08 13.95 5.75
C PRO A 108 27.97 13.40 6.66
N ASP A 109 28.01 13.77 7.95
CA ASP A 109 26.90 13.48 8.85
C ASP A 109 25.64 14.26 8.46
N TYR A 110 24.46 13.73 8.84
CA TYR A 110 23.18 14.42 8.64
C TYR A 110 23.02 15.53 9.69
N PRO A 111 23.02 16.83 9.32
CA PRO A 111 22.85 17.92 10.25
C PRO A 111 21.35 18.15 10.55
N GLU A 112 20.86 17.72 11.69
CA GLU A 112 19.45 17.99 12.09
C GLU A 112 19.16 19.48 12.20
N THR A 113 20.08 20.21 12.82
CA THR A 113 20.02 21.67 12.98
C THR A 113 21.25 22.29 12.30
N PRO A 114 21.16 22.65 11.01
CA PRO A 114 22.30 23.15 10.25
C PRO A 114 22.75 24.52 10.80
N ALA A 115 24.06 24.65 11.10
CA ALA A 115 24.65 25.85 11.66
C ALA A 115 25.15 26.88 10.60
N ASN A 116 25.35 26.43 9.35
CA ASN A 116 25.90 27.24 8.26
C ASN A 116 25.31 26.77 6.89
N ASP A 117 25.66 27.50 5.84
CA ASP A 117 25.10 27.21 4.49
C ASP A 117 25.61 25.88 3.89
N ALA A 118 26.81 25.44 4.25
CA ALA A 118 27.33 24.14 3.82
C ALA A 118 26.49 22.99 4.45
N GLU A 119 26.16 23.09 5.72
CA GLU A 119 25.30 22.12 6.41
C GLU A 119 23.84 22.18 5.92
N LYS A 120 23.35 23.35 5.53
CA LYS A 120 22.05 23.49 4.88
C LYS A 120 22.01 22.75 3.53
N ASP A 121 23.05 22.85 2.73
CA ASP A 121 23.17 22.11 1.46
C ASP A 121 23.23 20.59 1.72
N ILE A 122 24.05 20.14 2.65
CA ILE A 122 24.12 18.73 3.06
C ILE A 122 22.75 18.22 3.49
N LYS A 123 22.06 18.98 4.36
CA LYS A 123 20.71 18.63 4.80
C LYS A 123 19.73 18.54 3.64
N ALA A 124 19.74 19.50 2.73
CA ALA A 124 18.86 19.54 1.57
C ALA A 124 19.08 18.33 0.63
N ARG A 125 20.31 17.88 0.47
CA ARG A 125 20.65 16.66 -0.30
C ARG A 125 20.08 15.40 0.38
N TYR A 126 20.31 15.24 1.67
CA TYR A 126 19.78 14.09 2.42
C TYR A 126 18.25 14.11 2.54
N ASP A 127 17.65 15.28 2.62
CA ASP A 127 16.19 15.40 2.68
C ASP A 127 15.49 14.90 1.40
N LYS A 128 16.18 14.85 0.26
CA LYS A 128 15.68 14.25 -0.99
C LYS A 128 15.56 12.73 -0.92
N VAL A 129 16.31 12.07 -0.07
CA VAL A 129 16.30 10.60 0.07
C VAL A 129 15.52 10.11 1.29
N LYS A 130 15.09 11.02 2.14
CA LYS A 130 14.30 10.77 3.34
C LYS A 130 12.82 10.56 3.01
N GLY A 131 12.14 9.75 3.81
CA GLY A 131 10.71 9.50 3.64
C GLY A 131 10.39 8.69 2.38
N SER A 132 9.21 8.90 1.83
CA SER A 132 8.72 8.22 0.62
C SER A 132 9.26 8.91 -0.64
N ALA A 133 10.54 8.74 -0.93
CA ALA A 133 11.23 9.41 -2.02
C ALA A 133 11.03 8.74 -3.39
N VAL A 134 10.80 7.43 -3.44
CA VAL A 134 10.79 6.63 -4.69
C VAL A 134 9.43 6.66 -5.40
N ASN A 135 8.35 6.37 -4.69
CA ASN A 135 7.03 6.25 -5.30
C ASN A 135 6.56 7.52 -6.04
N PRO A 136 6.72 8.73 -5.49
CA PRO A 136 6.29 9.95 -6.19
C PRO A 136 7.02 10.17 -7.52
N VAL A 137 8.25 9.69 -7.64
CA VAL A 137 9.07 9.82 -8.87
C VAL A 137 8.65 8.83 -9.95
N LEU A 138 8.33 7.59 -9.56
CA LEU A 138 8.08 6.50 -10.51
C LEU A 138 6.61 6.36 -10.91
N ARG A 139 5.65 6.83 -10.10
CA ARG A 139 4.22 6.64 -10.34
C ARG A 139 3.65 7.67 -11.33
N GLU A 140 4.15 7.65 -12.56
CA GLU A 140 3.68 8.46 -13.69
C GLU A 140 2.53 7.78 -14.46
N GLY A 141 1.71 7.02 -13.76
CA GLY A 141 0.54 6.33 -14.29
C GLY A 141 -0.50 6.02 -13.22
N ASN A 142 -1.70 5.68 -13.68
CA ASN A 142 -2.77 5.20 -12.81
C ASN A 142 -2.61 3.71 -12.52
N SER A 143 -3.24 3.21 -11.45
CA SER A 143 -3.04 1.82 -11.06
C SER A 143 -4.01 0.87 -11.78
N ASP A 144 -3.51 -0.32 -12.14
CA ASP A 144 -4.28 -1.47 -12.60
C ASP A 144 -3.97 -2.64 -11.66
N ARG A 145 -4.89 -2.94 -10.75
CA ARG A 145 -4.75 -4.04 -9.79
C ARG A 145 -5.72 -5.15 -10.12
N ARG A 146 -5.19 -6.37 -10.24
CA ARG A 146 -5.97 -7.56 -10.60
C ARG A 146 -5.33 -8.84 -10.07
N ALA A 147 -6.15 -9.86 -9.86
CA ALA A 147 -5.65 -11.19 -9.55
C ALA A 147 -5.09 -11.85 -10.82
N PRO A 148 -3.85 -12.36 -10.81
CA PRO A 148 -3.34 -13.13 -11.94
C PRO A 148 -4.11 -14.45 -12.08
N PRO A 149 -4.23 -15.01 -13.31
CA PRO A 149 -4.93 -16.28 -13.55
C PRO A 149 -4.41 -17.44 -12.70
N SER A 150 -3.10 -17.55 -12.51
CA SER A 150 -2.45 -18.55 -11.66
C SER A 150 -2.90 -18.48 -10.22
N VAL A 151 -2.99 -17.27 -9.65
CA VAL A 151 -3.43 -17.04 -8.26
C VAL A 151 -4.92 -17.31 -8.12
N LYS A 152 -5.75 -16.83 -9.06
CA LYS A 152 -7.19 -17.10 -9.06
C LYS A 152 -7.48 -18.60 -9.17
N GLY A 153 -6.79 -19.29 -10.06
CA GLY A 153 -6.89 -20.75 -10.23
C GLY A 153 -6.55 -21.51 -8.96
N TYR A 154 -5.47 -21.10 -8.29
CA TYR A 154 -5.09 -21.68 -6.99
C TYR A 154 -6.14 -21.46 -5.90
N ALA A 155 -6.66 -20.22 -5.78
CA ALA A 155 -7.66 -19.88 -4.76
C ALA A 155 -8.96 -20.68 -4.93
N ARG A 156 -9.38 -20.96 -6.16
CA ARG A 156 -10.54 -21.82 -6.46
C ARG A 156 -10.32 -23.26 -6.05
N LYS A 157 -9.13 -23.80 -6.24
CA LYS A 157 -8.77 -25.18 -5.84
C LYS A 157 -8.55 -25.30 -4.34
N ASN A 158 -8.00 -24.26 -3.71
CA ASN A 158 -7.59 -24.21 -2.31
C ASN A 158 -8.25 -23.01 -1.60
N PRO A 159 -9.59 -23.02 -1.43
CA PRO A 159 -10.28 -21.88 -0.87
C PRO A 159 -9.88 -21.65 0.58
N HIS A 160 -9.59 -20.39 0.91
CA HIS A 160 -9.38 -20.02 2.31
C HIS A 160 -10.70 -20.10 3.10
N LYS A 161 -10.56 -20.19 4.42
CA LYS A 161 -11.70 -20.28 5.32
C LYS A 161 -12.38 -18.91 5.44
N MET A 162 -13.70 -18.90 5.24
CA MET A 162 -14.60 -17.79 5.53
C MET A 162 -15.47 -18.15 6.73
N GLY A 163 -15.73 -17.18 7.62
CA GLY A 163 -16.65 -17.35 8.73
C GLY A 163 -18.09 -17.48 8.26
N ALA A 164 -18.86 -18.34 8.94
CA ALA A 164 -20.30 -18.51 8.66
C ALA A 164 -21.08 -17.27 9.13
N TRP A 165 -21.81 -16.64 8.22
CA TRP A 165 -22.67 -15.51 8.53
C TRP A 165 -24.04 -15.95 9.03
N SER A 166 -24.61 -15.20 9.98
CA SER A 166 -25.97 -15.36 10.48
C SER A 166 -26.83 -14.17 10.07
N ALA A 167 -28.08 -14.43 9.70
CA ALA A 167 -29.07 -13.38 9.48
C ALA A 167 -29.37 -12.55 10.75
N ASP A 168 -29.17 -13.15 11.93
CA ASP A 168 -29.38 -12.51 13.23
C ASP A 168 -28.16 -11.70 13.73
N SER A 169 -27.07 -11.64 12.95
CA SER A 169 -25.88 -10.86 13.33
C SER A 169 -26.26 -9.40 13.60
N LYS A 170 -25.84 -8.88 14.75
CA LYS A 170 -26.01 -7.49 15.13
C LYS A 170 -24.88 -6.58 14.61
N SER A 171 -23.87 -7.16 13.95
CA SER A 171 -22.76 -6.39 13.39
C SER A 171 -23.24 -5.38 12.35
N HIS A 172 -22.77 -4.16 12.43
CA HIS A 172 -23.16 -3.08 11.53
C HIS A 172 -22.08 -1.98 11.48
N VAL A 173 -22.20 -1.12 10.49
CA VAL A 173 -21.37 0.08 10.34
C VAL A 173 -22.11 1.29 10.90
N ALA A 174 -21.40 2.22 11.49
CA ALA A 174 -21.92 3.52 11.88
C ALA A 174 -21.01 4.64 11.35
N HIS A 175 -21.61 5.71 10.83
CA HIS A 175 -20.95 6.89 10.34
C HIS A 175 -21.72 8.16 10.71
N MET A 176 -21.08 9.32 10.59
CA MET A 176 -21.75 10.60 10.83
C MET A 176 -22.80 10.87 9.75
N SER A 177 -23.83 11.62 10.10
CA SER A 177 -24.87 12.09 9.16
C SER A 177 -24.66 13.54 8.73
N SER A 178 -23.82 14.30 9.45
CA SER A 178 -23.48 15.70 9.15
C SER A 178 -22.21 16.09 9.90
N GLY A 179 -21.57 17.16 9.45
CA GLY A 179 -20.36 17.68 10.08
C GLY A 179 -19.08 16.90 9.76
N ASP A 180 -19.18 15.87 8.93
CA ASP A 180 -18.08 15.07 8.40
C ASP A 180 -17.47 15.71 7.15
N PHE A 181 -16.37 15.15 6.66
CA PHE A 181 -15.71 15.65 5.46
C PHE A 181 -16.61 15.61 4.23
N PHE A 182 -17.38 14.54 4.05
CA PHE A 182 -18.34 14.42 2.94
C PHE A 182 -19.32 15.59 2.91
N GLY A 183 -19.92 15.90 4.06
CA GLY A 183 -20.99 16.92 4.14
C GLY A 183 -20.52 18.34 3.99
N ASN A 184 -19.26 18.62 4.34
CA ASN A 184 -18.66 19.96 4.31
C ASN A 184 -17.80 20.22 3.08
N GLU A 185 -17.66 19.23 2.17
CA GLU A 185 -16.77 19.32 1.03
C GLU A 185 -17.27 20.33 -0.01
N LYS A 186 -16.35 21.18 -0.48
CA LYS A 186 -16.50 22.05 -1.64
C LYS A 186 -15.44 21.71 -2.66
N SER A 187 -15.78 21.73 -3.93
CA SER A 187 -14.86 21.40 -5.03
C SER A 187 -15.09 22.30 -6.23
N THR A 188 -14.03 22.55 -6.96
CA THR A 188 -14.08 23.28 -8.23
C THR A 188 -12.97 22.86 -9.16
N THR A 189 -13.19 23.06 -10.46
CA THR A 189 -12.15 22.93 -11.47
C THR A 189 -11.51 24.29 -11.71
N ILE A 190 -10.19 24.37 -11.61
CA ILE A 190 -9.41 25.60 -11.81
C ILE A 190 -9.43 26.01 -13.28
N ALA A 191 -9.90 27.22 -13.56
CA ALA A 191 -9.99 27.72 -14.92
C ALA A 191 -8.63 28.21 -15.48
N LYS A 192 -7.77 28.77 -14.61
CA LYS A 192 -6.49 29.39 -14.99
C LYS A 192 -5.40 29.00 -14.03
N ALA A 193 -4.25 28.58 -14.56
CA ALA A 193 -3.08 28.25 -13.73
C ALA A 193 -2.64 29.43 -12.85
N GLY A 194 -2.20 29.12 -11.63
CA GLY A 194 -1.79 30.14 -10.67
C GLY A 194 -1.36 29.54 -9.35
N ASN A 195 -1.52 30.32 -8.30
CA ASN A 195 -1.26 29.90 -6.93
C ASN A 195 -2.48 30.19 -6.05
N LEU A 196 -2.77 29.28 -5.13
CA LEU A 196 -3.78 29.46 -4.10
C LEU A 196 -3.10 29.72 -2.77
N LYS A 197 -3.73 30.51 -1.91
CA LYS A 197 -3.31 30.80 -0.55
C LYS A 197 -4.38 30.33 0.42
N ILE A 198 -3.97 29.73 1.53
CA ILE A 198 -4.88 29.24 2.57
C ILE A 198 -4.69 30.10 3.82
N GLU A 199 -5.74 30.73 4.30
CA GLU A 199 -5.73 31.63 5.46
C GLU A 199 -6.87 31.28 6.42
N LEU A 200 -6.60 31.44 7.72
CA LEU A 200 -7.60 31.46 8.77
C LEU A 200 -7.83 32.91 9.23
N VAL A 201 -9.01 33.41 9.00
CA VAL A 201 -9.48 34.70 9.56
C VAL A 201 -10.19 34.40 10.87
N GLY A 202 -9.53 34.66 11.97
CA GLY A 202 -10.07 34.43 13.31
C GLY A 202 -11.27 35.34 13.63
N ALA A 203 -12.08 34.94 14.62
CA ALA A 203 -13.21 35.71 15.09
C ALA A 203 -12.77 37.06 15.69
N ASP A 204 -11.53 37.21 16.10
CA ASP A 204 -10.88 38.44 16.55
C ASP A 204 -10.43 39.38 15.41
N GLY A 205 -10.66 38.96 14.16
CA GLY A 205 -10.24 39.67 12.94
C GLY A 205 -8.78 39.46 12.56
N LYS A 206 -8.01 38.69 13.33
CA LYS A 206 -6.61 38.38 13.01
C LYS A 206 -6.53 37.31 11.92
N THR A 207 -5.74 37.56 10.91
CA THR A 207 -5.47 36.58 9.83
C THR A 207 -4.20 35.81 10.11
N THR A 208 -4.29 34.49 10.05
CA THR A 208 -3.15 33.56 10.13
C THR A 208 -3.03 32.82 8.79
N VAL A 209 -1.85 32.89 8.18
CA VAL A 209 -1.58 32.16 6.95
C VAL A 209 -1.30 30.69 7.33
N LEU A 210 -2.12 29.78 6.83
CA LEU A 210 -1.95 28.34 7.01
C LEU A 210 -1.03 27.75 5.95
N LYS A 211 -1.16 28.23 4.69
CA LYS A 211 -0.31 27.85 3.57
C LYS A 211 -0.16 29.05 2.62
N GLU A 212 1.08 29.49 2.44
CA GLU A 212 1.37 30.70 1.65
C GLU A 212 1.10 30.51 0.16
N SER A 213 1.40 29.32 -0.39
CA SER A 213 1.24 29.08 -1.82
C SER A 213 0.98 27.60 -2.11
N VAL A 214 -0.05 27.34 -2.89
CA VAL A 214 -0.38 26.04 -3.48
C VAL A 214 -0.47 26.25 -4.99
N LYS A 215 0.50 25.74 -5.73
CA LYS A 215 0.53 25.85 -7.19
C LYS A 215 -0.57 24.99 -7.81
N VAL A 216 -1.34 25.58 -8.73
CA VAL A 216 -2.42 24.90 -9.47
C VAL A 216 -2.30 25.11 -10.97
N GLN A 217 -2.80 24.17 -11.75
CA GLN A 217 -2.85 24.20 -13.21
C GLN A 217 -4.28 24.45 -13.69
N ALA A 218 -4.44 24.93 -14.91
CA ALA A 218 -5.75 24.97 -15.56
C ALA A 218 -6.30 23.54 -15.74
N GLY A 219 -7.58 23.34 -15.48
CA GLY A 219 -8.21 22.03 -15.53
C GLY A 219 -8.05 21.18 -14.27
N GLU A 220 -7.22 21.58 -13.33
CA GLU A 220 -7.01 20.88 -12.06
C GLU A 220 -8.26 20.96 -11.17
N ILE A 221 -8.64 19.85 -10.55
CA ILE A 221 -9.68 19.83 -9.52
C ILE A 221 -9.03 20.14 -8.19
N VAL A 222 -9.61 21.06 -7.44
CA VAL A 222 -9.25 21.32 -6.05
C VAL A 222 -10.47 21.16 -5.16
N ASP A 223 -10.26 20.59 -3.97
CA ASP A 223 -11.30 20.37 -2.97
C ASP A 223 -10.84 20.89 -1.62
N ALA A 224 -11.79 21.37 -0.83
CA ALA A 224 -11.56 21.73 0.55
C ALA A 224 -12.74 21.27 1.40
N THR A 225 -12.44 20.81 2.63
CA THR A 225 -13.45 20.31 3.55
C THR A 225 -12.97 20.40 5.00
N PHE A 226 -13.88 20.18 5.94
CA PHE A 226 -13.51 20.03 7.34
C PHE A 226 -14.41 19.04 8.07
N MET A 227 -13.87 18.44 9.12
CA MET A 227 -14.62 17.65 10.09
C MET A 227 -14.84 18.48 11.35
N SER A 228 -16.10 18.63 11.74
CA SER A 228 -16.47 19.31 12.97
C SER A 228 -16.10 18.47 14.20
N LYS A 229 -15.25 19.02 15.05
CA LYS A 229 -14.88 18.41 16.33
C LYS A 229 -16.10 18.10 17.21
N THR A 230 -17.03 19.04 17.30
CA THR A 230 -18.23 18.87 18.14
C THR A 230 -19.10 17.75 17.60
N ALA A 231 -19.44 17.78 16.30
CA ALA A 231 -20.25 16.73 15.67
C ALA A 231 -19.58 15.35 15.77
N LEU A 232 -18.26 15.27 15.60
CA LEU A 232 -17.50 14.02 15.72
C LEU A 232 -17.57 13.45 17.15
N ARG A 233 -17.40 14.30 18.17
CA ARG A 233 -17.45 13.86 19.56
C ARG A 233 -18.85 13.41 19.98
N ASP A 234 -19.89 14.13 19.54
CA ASP A 234 -21.30 13.77 19.76
C ASP A 234 -21.62 12.43 19.10
N PHE A 235 -21.14 12.23 17.86
CA PHE A 235 -21.28 10.97 17.16
C PHE A 235 -20.60 9.80 17.88
N TYR A 236 -19.38 10.00 18.39
CA TYR A 236 -18.69 8.97 19.18
C TYR A 236 -19.42 8.66 20.48
N ALA A 237 -19.88 9.68 21.21
CA ALA A 237 -20.63 9.48 22.44
C ALA A 237 -21.92 8.66 22.21
N ALA A 238 -22.68 9.04 21.19
CA ALA A 238 -23.87 8.28 20.79
C ALA A 238 -23.54 6.83 20.36
N SER A 239 -22.45 6.64 19.62
CA SER A 239 -22.01 5.33 19.16
C SER A 239 -21.55 4.41 20.30
N VAL A 240 -20.91 4.94 21.32
CA VAL A 240 -20.52 4.21 22.54
C VAL A 240 -21.75 3.75 23.30
N GLU A 241 -22.73 4.63 23.53
CA GLU A 241 -23.96 4.27 24.25
C GLU A 241 -24.80 3.25 23.47
N ASP A 242 -24.89 3.40 22.15
CA ASP A 242 -25.61 2.46 21.30
C ASP A 242 -24.94 1.07 21.27
N ALA A 243 -23.62 1.00 21.16
CA ALA A 243 -22.89 -0.27 21.22
C ALA A 243 -23.12 -1.00 22.55
N LYS A 244 -23.15 -0.25 23.66
CA LYS A 244 -23.48 -0.79 24.98
C LYS A 244 -24.89 -1.32 25.04
N ALA A 245 -25.86 -0.56 24.57
CA ALA A 245 -27.28 -0.96 24.57
C ALA A 245 -27.55 -2.21 23.74
N GLN A 246 -26.85 -2.36 22.61
CA GLN A 246 -26.97 -3.53 21.74
C GLN A 246 -26.14 -4.73 22.20
N GLY A 247 -25.20 -4.55 23.12
CA GLY A 247 -24.29 -5.60 23.61
C GLY A 247 -23.29 -6.06 22.55
N VAL A 248 -22.85 -5.14 21.69
CA VAL A 248 -21.87 -5.39 20.64
C VAL A 248 -20.52 -4.70 20.96
N LEU A 249 -19.43 -5.17 20.34
CA LEU A 249 -18.13 -4.53 20.47
C LEU A 249 -18.15 -3.14 19.84
N PHE A 250 -17.44 -2.20 20.46
CA PHE A 250 -17.13 -0.90 19.85
C PHE A 250 -15.76 -0.98 19.15
N SER A 251 -15.69 -0.58 17.90
CA SER A 251 -14.48 -0.63 17.09
C SER A 251 -14.40 0.57 16.15
N VAL A 252 -13.28 1.30 16.18
CA VAL A 252 -13.01 2.44 15.30
C VAL A 252 -12.15 2.00 14.13
N HIS A 253 -12.46 2.48 12.92
CA HIS A 253 -11.76 2.15 11.69
C HIS A 253 -11.47 3.43 10.90
N LEU A 254 -10.19 3.72 10.66
CA LEU A 254 -9.71 4.95 10.06
C LEU A 254 -8.63 4.68 9.01
N LYS A 255 -8.30 5.69 8.19
CA LYS A 255 -7.20 5.66 7.22
C LYS A 255 -5.88 6.21 7.82
N ALA A 256 -5.60 5.93 9.08
CA ALA A 256 -4.59 6.61 9.89
C ALA A 256 -3.14 6.51 9.37
N THR A 257 -2.78 5.48 8.63
CA THR A 257 -1.43 5.35 8.05
C THR A 257 -1.19 6.23 6.83
N MET A 258 -2.23 6.56 6.07
CA MET A 258 -2.17 7.46 4.93
C MET A 258 -2.47 8.90 5.35
N MET A 259 -3.53 9.11 6.17
CA MET A 259 -3.99 10.42 6.65
C MET A 259 -3.30 10.78 7.97
N LYS A 260 -1.99 10.98 7.94
CA LYS A 260 -1.11 11.11 9.12
C LYS A 260 -1.33 12.35 9.97
N VAL A 261 -2.11 13.33 9.51
CA VAL A 261 -2.47 14.53 10.27
C VAL A 261 -3.90 14.43 10.78
N SER A 262 -4.89 14.23 9.90
CA SER A 262 -6.31 14.23 10.28
C SER A 262 -6.69 13.03 11.14
N ASP A 263 -6.28 11.83 10.78
CA ASP A 263 -6.84 10.62 11.37
C ASP A 263 -6.33 10.30 12.77
N PRO A 264 -5.07 10.59 13.16
CA PRO A 264 -4.69 10.53 14.57
C PRO A 264 -5.49 11.47 15.47
N ILE A 265 -5.89 12.66 14.99
CA ILE A 265 -6.74 13.60 15.74
C ILE A 265 -8.16 13.02 15.87
N ILE A 266 -8.72 12.48 14.79
CA ILE A 266 -10.02 11.80 14.79
C ILE A 266 -10.01 10.63 15.77
N PHE A 267 -8.96 9.83 15.76
CA PHE A 267 -8.74 8.73 16.71
C PHE A 267 -8.63 9.22 18.15
N GLY A 268 -7.87 10.28 18.38
CA GLY A 268 -7.74 10.90 19.70
C GLY A 268 -9.07 11.38 20.28
N HIS A 269 -10.00 11.82 19.45
CA HIS A 269 -11.37 12.14 19.88
C HIS A 269 -12.15 10.90 20.30
N ALA A 270 -11.99 9.75 19.63
CA ALA A 270 -12.60 8.49 20.08
C ALA A 270 -12.05 8.05 21.45
N VAL A 271 -10.72 8.11 21.63
CA VAL A 271 -10.06 7.84 22.91
C VAL A 271 -10.57 8.78 23.99
N SER A 272 -10.61 10.09 23.72
CA SER A 272 -11.04 11.11 24.67
C SER A 272 -12.51 10.95 25.10
N VAL A 273 -13.38 10.54 24.19
CA VAL A 273 -14.81 10.31 24.49
C VAL A 273 -15.00 9.01 25.25
N PHE A 274 -14.35 7.93 24.82
CA PHE A 274 -14.48 6.62 25.48
C PHE A 274 -13.97 6.67 26.93
N TYR A 275 -12.81 7.27 27.14
CA TYR A 275 -12.13 7.35 28.45
C TYR A 275 -12.42 8.65 29.21
N ALA A 276 -13.39 9.48 28.79
CA ALA A 276 -13.64 10.80 29.37
C ALA A 276 -13.68 10.83 30.91
N PRO A 277 -14.40 9.93 31.64
CA PRO A 277 -14.44 9.97 33.10
C PRO A 277 -13.07 9.83 33.76
N VAL A 278 -12.21 9.01 33.20
CA VAL A 278 -10.85 8.79 33.72
C VAL A 278 -9.93 9.97 33.37
N LEU A 279 -9.99 10.43 32.10
CA LEU A 279 -9.14 11.53 31.64
C LEU A 279 -9.46 12.84 32.33
N GLU A 280 -10.72 13.11 32.62
CA GLU A 280 -11.16 14.30 33.39
C GLU A 280 -10.75 14.22 34.84
N LYS A 281 -10.97 13.08 35.51
CA LYS A 281 -10.62 12.87 36.94
C LYS A 281 -9.13 13.03 37.18
N HIS A 282 -8.29 12.57 36.26
CA HIS A 282 -6.84 12.54 36.40
C HIS A 282 -6.11 13.59 35.53
N ALA A 283 -6.81 14.61 35.02
CA ALA A 283 -6.29 15.56 34.04
C ALA A 283 -4.93 16.17 34.42
N THR A 284 -4.73 16.56 35.68
CA THR A 284 -3.47 17.16 36.16
C THR A 284 -2.30 16.16 36.08
N SER A 285 -2.52 14.91 36.52
CA SER A 285 -1.49 13.87 36.48
C SER A 285 -1.14 13.50 35.03
N LEU A 286 -2.15 13.38 34.14
CA LEU A 286 -1.97 13.07 32.75
C LEU A 286 -1.21 14.17 31.99
N ALA A 287 -1.51 15.42 32.28
CA ALA A 287 -0.78 16.57 31.73
C ALA A 287 0.69 16.57 32.15
N SER A 288 0.98 16.19 33.41
CA SER A 288 2.36 16.19 33.96
C SER A 288 3.27 15.15 33.24
N ILE A 289 2.70 14.08 32.70
CA ILE A 289 3.45 13.05 31.96
C ILE A 289 3.34 13.24 30.44
N GLY A 290 2.69 14.31 29.98
CA GLY A 290 2.54 14.61 28.56
C GLY A 290 1.72 13.56 27.78
N PHE A 291 0.66 13.02 28.39
CA PHE A 291 -0.27 12.12 27.70
C PHE A 291 -0.94 12.82 26.53
N ASP A 292 -0.94 12.17 25.38
CA ASP A 292 -1.60 12.61 24.15
C ASP A 292 -2.57 11.53 23.65
N ALA A 293 -3.87 11.84 23.71
CA ALA A 293 -4.93 10.94 23.25
C ALA A 293 -4.82 10.57 21.76
N ASN A 294 -4.19 11.41 20.95
CA ASN A 294 -3.96 11.14 19.52
C ASN A 294 -3.04 9.93 19.27
N ASN A 295 -2.22 9.57 20.26
CA ASN A 295 -1.38 8.39 20.26
C ASN A 295 -2.09 7.14 20.83
N GLY A 296 -3.32 7.29 21.33
CA GLY A 296 -4.12 6.22 21.91
C GLY A 296 -3.88 5.96 23.38
N ILE A 297 -4.65 5.04 23.98
CA ILE A 297 -4.50 4.67 25.39
C ILE A 297 -3.15 3.98 25.65
N GLY A 298 -2.50 3.43 24.65
CA GLY A 298 -1.15 2.87 24.73
C GLY A 298 -0.11 3.89 25.15
N ASP A 299 -0.27 5.16 24.76
CA ASP A 299 0.59 6.27 25.19
C ASP A 299 0.49 6.50 26.70
N LEU A 300 -0.73 6.39 27.24
CA LEU A 300 -0.93 6.48 28.70
C LEU A 300 -0.17 5.34 29.41
N TYR A 301 -0.39 4.10 29.02
CA TYR A 301 0.28 2.95 29.65
C TYR A 301 1.80 3.05 29.56
N ALA A 302 2.34 3.53 28.47
CA ALA A 302 3.79 3.72 28.30
C ALA A 302 4.36 4.79 29.26
N LYS A 303 3.56 5.79 29.61
CA LYS A 303 3.99 6.94 30.45
C LYS A 303 3.63 6.81 31.91
N LEU A 304 2.74 5.90 32.32
CA LEU A 304 2.29 5.73 33.69
C LEU A 304 3.41 5.52 34.71
N SER A 305 4.51 4.87 34.30
CA SER A 305 5.68 4.62 35.16
C SER A 305 6.36 5.91 35.65
N ALA A 306 6.13 7.03 34.99
CA ALA A 306 6.62 8.35 35.43
C ALA A 306 5.83 8.94 36.62
N LEU A 307 4.65 8.40 36.96
CA LEU A 307 3.84 8.83 38.09
C LEU A 307 4.17 8.05 39.37
N PRO A 308 3.94 8.63 40.54
CA PRO A 308 3.97 7.91 41.80
C PRO A 308 3.04 6.69 41.80
N GLU A 309 3.46 5.60 42.46
CA GLU A 309 2.75 4.32 42.45
C GLU A 309 1.25 4.43 42.82
N LEU A 310 0.91 5.23 43.82
CA LEU A 310 -0.48 5.42 44.23
C LEU A 310 -1.33 6.10 43.17
N GLN A 311 -0.76 7.07 42.43
CA GLN A 311 -1.47 7.73 41.34
C GLN A 311 -1.64 6.79 40.12
N ARG A 312 -0.59 6.05 39.81
CA ARG A 312 -0.64 5.03 38.74
C ARG A 312 -1.73 3.98 39.05
N ALA A 313 -1.70 3.39 40.23
CA ALA A 313 -2.67 2.38 40.64
C ALA A 313 -4.12 2.93 40.64
N ALA A 314 -4.33 4.18 41.01
CA ALA A 314 -5.65 4.82 40.97
C ALA A 314 -6.15 4.98 39.52
N ILE A 315 -5.29 5.43 38.59
CA ILE A 315 -5.64 5.54 37.15
C ILE A 315 -5.97 4.18 36.58
N GLU A 316 -5.15 3.18 36.83
CA GLU A 316 -5.37 1.79 36.32
C GLU A 316 -6.67 1.20 36.86
N ALA A 317 -6.99 1.41 38.16
CA ALA A 317 -8.24 0.95 38.76
C ALA A 317 -9.48 1.66 38.15
N ASP A 318 -9.38 2.98 37.91
CA ASP A 318 -10.47 3.72 37.26
C ASP A 318 -10.70 3.28 35.81
N ILE A 319 -9.64 2.95 35.06
CA ILE A 319 -9.76 2.37 33.72
C ILE A 319 -10.49 1.03 33.79
N GLN A 320 -10.12 0.15 34.73
CA GLN A 320 -10.79 -1.15 34.89
C GLN A 320 -12.26 -0.98 35.26
N THR A 321 -12.56 -0.04 36.13
CA THR A 321 -13.95 0.33 36.50
C THR A 321 -14.71 0.82 35.26
N LEU A 322 -14.11 1.67 34.44
CA LEU A 322 -14.70 2.23 33.24
C LEU A 322 -15.08 1.11 32.24
N TYR A 323 -14.24 0.10 32.04
CA TYR A 323 -14.52 -1.01 31.14
C TYR A 323 -15.81 -1.78 31.56
N SER A 324 -16.15 -1.82 32.85
CA SER A 324 -17.42 -2.40 33.31
C SER A 324 -18.65 -1.53 32.99
N GLN A 325 -18.46 -0.26 32.70
CA GLN A 325 -19.51 0.74 32.48
C GLN A 325 -19.69 1.08 30.99
N ARG A 326 -18.71 0.75 30.13
CA ARG A 326 -18.69 1.02 28.69
C ARG A 326 -19.00 -0.26 27.89
N PRO A 327 -19.27 -0.16 26.58
CA PRO A 327 -19.29 -1.36 25.73
C PRO A 327 -17.91 -1.99 25.72
N ALA A 328 -17.86 -3.30 25.52
CA ALA A 328 -16.58 -3.98 25.29
C ALA A 328 -15.93 -3.45 24.01
N LEU A 329 -14.60 -3.31 24.07
CA LEU A 329 -13.80 -2.89 22.90
C LEU A 329 -13.43 -4.11 22.06
N ALA A 330 -13.38 -3.93 20.74
CA ALA A 330 -12.71 -4.88 19.87
C ALA A 330 -11.22 -4.92 20.22
N MET A 331 -10.63 -6.12 20.19
CA MET A 331 -9.24 -6.34 20.57
C MET A 331 -8.35 -6.51 19.34
N VAL A 332 -7.18 -5.90 19.38
CA VAL A 332 -6.08 -6.16 18.44
C VAL A 332 -5.28 -7.39 18.90
N ASN A 333 -5.08 -7.51 20.21
CA ASN A 333 -4.45 -8.68 20.82
C ASN A 333 -5.09 -8.93 22.20
N SER A 334 -5.94 -9.94 22.27
CA SER A 334 -6.65 -10.30 23.49
C SER A 334 -5.74 -10.78 24.60
N ASP A 335 -4.70 -11.57 24.26
CA ASP A 335 -3.75 -12.13 25.23
C ASP A 335 -2.92 -11.04 25.95
N LYS A 336 -2.65 -9.94 25.23
CA LYS A 336 -1.88 -8.81 25.74
C LYS A 336 -2.75 -7.63 26.24
N GLY A 337 -4.07 -7.75 26.14
CA GLY A 337 -4.99 -6.69 26.50
C GLY A 337 -4.92 -5.45 25.58
N ILE A 338 -4.42 -5.61 24.35
CA ILE A 338 -4.31 -4.51 23.38
C ILE A 338 -5.65 -4.33 22.68
N THR A 339 -6.29 -3.20 22.93
CA THR A 339 -7.60 -2.85 22.38
C THR A 339 -7.47 -2.10 21.04
N ASN A 340 -8.57 -1.96 20.33
CA ASN A 340 -8.72 -1.13 19.14
C ASN A 340 -8.38 0.37 19.41
N LEU A 341 -8.42 0.85 20.66
CA LEU A 341 -8.10 2.23 21.03
C LEU A 341 -6.66 2.40 21.56
N HIS A 342 -5.76 1.43 21.39
CA HIS A 342 -4.38 1.52 21.88
C HIS A 342 -3.50 2.46 21.08
N VAL A 343 -3.45 2.29 19.77
CA VAL A 343 -2.66 3.11 18.86
C VAL A 343 -3.38 3.31 17.53
N PRO A 344 -3.29 4.48 16.89
CA PRO A 344 -4.01 4.76 15.65
C PRO A 344 -3.57 3.86 14.47
N SER A 345 -2.36 3.34 14.48
CA SER A 345 -1.85 2.43 13.43
C SER A 345 -2.50 1.05 13.41
N ASP A 346 -3.25 0.68 14.46
CA ASP A 346 -3.94 -0.62 14.53
C ASP A 346 -5.36 -0.57 13.96
N VAL A 347 -5.87 0.59 13.58
CA VAL A 347 -7.26 0.78 13.13
C VAL A 347 -7.39 1.09 11.64
N ILE A 348 -6.49 0.56 10.82
CA ILE A 348 -6.47 0.81 9.38
C ILE A 348 -7.67 0.13 8.72
N VAL A 349 -8.59 0.94 8.22
CA VAL A 349 -9.89 0.50 7.66
C VAL A 349 -9.74 -0.49 6.49
N ASP A 350 -8.71 -0.33 5.67
CA ASP A 350 -8.43 -1.19 4.51
C ASP A 350 -8.17 -2.66 4.91
N ALA A 351 -7.58 -2.88 6.07
CA ALA A 351 -7.27 -4.22 6.59
C ALA A 351 -8.30 -4.72 7.58
N SER A 352 -8.76 -3.87 8.50
CA SER A 352 -9.62 -4.26 9.61
C SER A 352 -11.06 -4.57 9.18
N MET A 353 -11.63 -3.83 8.23
CA MET A 353 -12.98 -4.10 7.73
C MET A 353 -13.06 -5.39 6.90
N PRO A 354 -12.17 -5.65 5.94
CA PRO A 354 -12.16 -6.94 5.25
C PRO A 354 -11.95 -8.14 6.18
N ALA A 355 -11.09 -8.00 7.21
CA ALA A 355 -10.89 -9.05 8.22
C ALA A 355 -12.17 -9.32 9.02
N MET A 356 -12.88 -8.27 9.46
CA MET A 356 -14.17 -8.38 10.12
C MET A 356 -15.21 -9.10 9.24
N ILE A 357 -15.30 -8.75 7.97
CA ILE A 357 -16.23 -9.36 7.01
C ILE A 357 -15.88 -10.84 6.80
N ARG A 358 -14.60 -11.18 6.64
CA ARG A 358 -14.14 -12.57 6.53
C ARG A 358 -14.50 -13.40 7.76
N ASP A 359 -14.44 -12.81 8.95
CA ASP A 359 -14.73 -13.47 10.22
C ASP A 359 -16.21 -13.32 10.63
N SER A 360 -17.12 -13.39 9.66
CA SER A 360 -18.59 -13.34 9.85
C SER A 360 -19.11 -12.03 10.45
N GLY A 361 -18.46 -10.91 10.19
CA GLY A 361 -18.80 -9.60 10.74
C GLY A 361 -18.42 -9.40 12.19
N LYS A 362 -17.63 -10.30 12.76
CA LYS A 362 -17.22 -10.30 14.16
C LYS A 362 -15.78 -9.89 14.34
N MET A 363 -15.48 -9.35 15.51
CA MET A 363 -14.13 -9.09 15.97
C MET A 363 -13.88 -9.80 17.31
N TRP A 364 -12.63 -9.88 17.74
CA TRP A 364 -12.22 -10.52 18.98
C TRP A 364 -12.57 -9.65 20.17
N ASN A 365 -13.16 -10.26 21.21
CA ASN A 365 -13.34 -9.62 22.52
C ASN A 365 -12.15 -9.86 23.46
N ALA A 366 -12.19 -9.31 24.66
CA ALA A 366 -11.11 -9.45 25.65
C ALA A 366 -10.86 -10.90 26.11
N LYS A 367 -11.81 -11.81 25.90
CA LYS A 367 -11.67 -13.24 26.22
C LYS A 367 -11.12 -14.05 25.04
N GLY A 368 -10.79 -13.42 23.90
CA GLY A 368 -10.38 -14.11 22.70
C GLY A 368 -11.51 -14.84 21.97
N GLU A 369 -12.75 -14.38 22.11
CA GLU A 369 -13.94 -14.91 21.45
C GLU A 369 -14.42 -13.94 20.37
N LEU A 370 -15.01 -14.46 19.29
CA LEU A 370 -15.63 -13.65 18.25
C LEU A 370 -16.99 -13.12 18.71
N GLN A 371 -17.20 -11.82 18.59
CA GLN A 371 -18.41 -11.12 19.00
C GLN A 371 -18.87 -10.13 17.94
N ASP A 372 -20.19 -9.96 17.79
CA ASP A 372 -20.77 -8.96 16.92
C ASP A 372 -20.25 -7.55 17.26
N THR A 373 -20.05 -6.74 16.25
CA THR A 373 -19.28 -5.50 16.34
C THR A 373 -20.01 -4.35 15.66
N LYS A 374 -20.02 -3.20 16.35
CA LYS A 374 -20.32 -1.90 15.75
C LYS A 374 -19.02 -1.32 15.20
N ALA A 375 -18.89 -1.34 13.87
CA ALA A 375 -17.75 -0.75 13.18
C ALA A 375 -18.00 0.75 12.94
N VAL A 376 -17.23 1.60 13.61
CA VAL A 376 -17.38 3.05 13.56
C VAL A 376 -16.39 3.63 12.56
N ILE A 377 -16.92 4.19 11.46
CA ILE A 377 -16.18 4.84 10.38
C ILE A 377 -16.73 6.27 10.28
N PRO A 378 -16.14 7.28 10.96
CA PRO A 378 -16.78 8.60 11.13
C PRO A 378 -17.22 9.27 9.83
N ASP A 379 -16.31 9.38 8.85
CA ASP A 379 -16.61 9.99 7.56
C ASP A 379 -17.44 9.05 6.69
N ARG A 380 -18.57 9.54 6.17
CA ARG A 380 -19.52 8.72 5.40
C ARG A 380 -19.15 8.52 3.93
N SER A 381 -18.06 9.12 3.44
CA SER A 381 -17.71 9.05 2.02
C SER A 381 -17.72 7.63 1.46
N TYR A 382 -17.19 6.68 2.22
CA TYR A 382 -17.06 5.27 1.80
C TYR A 382 -17.55 4.25 2.84
N ALA A 383 -18.00 4.68 4.00
CA ALA A 383 -18.51 3.78 5.06
C ALA A 383 -19.65 2.87 4.54
N GLY A 384 -20.52 3.39 3.71
CA GLY A 384 -21.68 2.67 3.16
C GLY A 384 -21.34 1.46 2.29
N ILE A 385 -20.13 1.35 1.74
CA ILE A 385 -19.74 0.14 0.99
C ILE A 385 -19.71 -1.10 1.89
N TYR A 386 -19.22 -0.94 3.12
CA TYR A 386 -19.15 -2.03 4.09
C TYR A 386 -20.52 -2.38 4.66
N GLU A 387 -21.42 -1.42 4.79
CA GLU A 387 -22.82 -1.68 5.17
C GLU A 387 -23.50 -2.61 4.17
N VAL A 388 -23.34 -2.33 2.87
CA VAL A 388 -23.91 -3.17 1.79
C VAL A 388 -23.32 -4.58 1.82
N VAL A 389 -22.01 -4.73 2.00
CA VAL A 389 -21.36 -6.04 2.07
C VAL A 389 -21.87 -6.84 3.28
N ILE A 390 -21.97 -6.20 4.44
CA ILE A 390 -22.48 -6.82 5.67
C ILE A 390 -23.93 -7.23 5.50
N ALA A 391 -24.78 -6.37 4.94
CA ALA A 391 -26.19 -6.65 4.69
C ALA A 391 -26.36 -7.83 3.70
N ASP A 392 -25.56 -7.86 2.64
CA ASP A 392 -25.55 -8.96 1.69
C ASP A 392 -25.11 -10.27 2.34
N CYS A 393 -24.03 -10.26 3.13
CA CYS A 393 -23.56 -11.45 3.84
C CYS A 393 -24.58 -11.97 4.88
N LYS A 394 -25.30 -11.10 5.57
CA LYS A 394 -26.40 -11.51 6.47
C LYS A 394 -27.51 -12.22 5.70
N LYS A 395 -27.85 -11.74 4.52
CA LYS A 395 -28.91 -12.28 3.68
C LYS A 395 -28.52 -13.56 2.94
N ASN A 396 -27.32 -13.57 2.37
CA ASN A 396 -26.89 -14.57 1.37
C ASN A 396 -25.76 -15.47 1.90
N GLY A 397 -25.27 -15.26 3.12
CA GLY A 397 -24.10 -15.95 3.66
C GLY A 397 -22.76 -15.38 3.16
N ALA A 398 -21.67 -15.98 3.59
CA ALA A 398 -20.32 -15.63 3.13
C ALA A 398 -20.17 -15.79 1.61
N PHE A 399 -19.22 -15.05 1.03
CA PHE A 399 -18.80 -15.31 -0.35
C PHE A 399 -18.07 -16.65 -0.44
N ASP A 400 -18.22 -17.34 -1.57
CA ASP A 400 -17.52 -18.59 -1.84
C ASP A 400 -16.33 -18.35 -2.78
N PRO A 401 -15.07 -18.47 -2.29
CA PRO A 401 -13.89 -18.28 -3.12
C PRO A 401 -13.79 -19.21 -4.33
N LYS A 402 -14.50 -20.35 -4.31
CA LYS A 402 -14.51 -21.30 -5.43
C LYS A 402 -15.28 -20.78 -6.64
N THR A 403 -16.35 -20.03 -6.39
CA THR A 403 -17.32 -19.68 -7.42
C THR A 403 -17.42 -18.19 -7.71
N MET A 404 -16.99 -17.33 -6.78
CA MET A 404 -17.13 -15.90 -6.95
C MET A 404 -16.30 -15.35 -8.12
N GLY A 405 -16.82 -14.29 -8.75
CA GLY A 405 -16.10 -13.48 -9.72
C GLY A 405 -15.00 -12.64 -9.07
N THR A 406 -14.32 -11.84 -9.89
CA THR A 406 -13.25 -10.92 -9.45
C THR A 406 -13.64 -9.46 -9.68
N VAL A 407 -13.06 -8.57 -8.89
CA VAL A 407 -13.23 -7.11 -9.06
C VAL A 407 -11.85 -6.46 -9.23
N PRO A 408 -11.30 -6.46 -10.45
CA PRO A 408 -10.11 -5.68 -10.75
C PRO A 408 -10.35 -4.20 -10.49
N ASN A 409 -9.29 -3.46 -10.19
CA ASN A 409 -9.39 -2.03 -9.90
C ASN A 409 -8.53 -1.19 -10.85
N VAL A 410 -9.13 -0.16 -11.41
CA VAL A 410 -8.47 0.95 -12.11
C VAL A 410 -8.53 2.17 -11.19
N GLY A 411 -7.38 2.54 -10.61
CA GLY A 411 -7.29 3.56 -9.57
C GLY A 411 -6.61 4.84 -10.03
N LEU A 412 -7.24 5.98 -9.77
CA LEU A 412 -6.66 7.30 -10.02
C LEU A 412 -5.51 7.55 -9.05
N MET A 413 -4.28 7.65 -9.57
CA MET A 413 -3.08 7.74 -8.74
C MET A 413 -1.98 8.60 -9.37
N ALA A 414 -1.98 8.74 -10.70
CA ALA A 414 -0.88 9.35 -11.44
C ALA A 414 -0.58 10.78 -10.96
N GLN A 415 0.69 11.16 -11.02
CA GLN A 415 1.18 12.49 -10.66
C GLN A 415 0.70 12.95 -9.26
N ALA A 416 0.71 12.04 -8.31
CA ALA A 416 0.28 12.29 -6.93
C ALA A 416 -1.16 12.83 -6.84
N ALA A 417 -2.10 12.29 -7.65
CA ALA A 417 -3.52 12.59 -7.51
C ALA A 417 -3.95 12.38 -6.05
N GLU A 418 -4.46 13.44 -5.43
CA GLU A 418 -4.82 13.44 -4.01
C GLU A 418 -6.31 13.17 -3.81
N GLU A 419 -6.64 12.57 -2.71
CA GLU A 419 -7.99 12.45 -2.18
C GLU A 419 -7.91 12.42 -0.66
N TYR A 420 -8.92 12.90 0.05
CA TYR A 420 -8.94 13.05 1.49
C TYR A 420 -7.95 14.08 2.05
N GLY A 421 -7.36 14.94 1.23
CA GLY A 421 -6.37 15.93 1.61
C GLY A 421 -4.94 15.37 1.57
N SER A 422 -3.98 16.20 1.94
CA SER A 422 -2.57 15.87 2.05
C SER A 422 -1.99 16.43 3.32
N HIS A 423 -0.82 15.91 3.75
CA HIS A 423 -0.19 16.30 5.02
C HIS A 423 0.14 17.78 5.11
N ASP A 424 0.54 18.40 4.01
CA ASP A 424 0.95 19.79 3.95
C ASP A 424 -0.21 20.78 3.74
N LYS A 425 -1.43 20.27 3.58
CA LYS A 425 -2.68 21.04 3.42
C LYS A 425 -3.77 20.54 4.37
N THR A 426 -3.39 19.94 5.49
CA THR A 426 -4.28 19.47 6.55
C THR A 426 -3.92 20.17 7.86
N PHE A 427 -4.90 20.80 8.52
CA PHE A 427 -4.70 21.65 9.71
C PHE A 427 -5.74 21.36 10.78
N GLN A 428 -5.30 21.26 12.02
CA GLN A 428 -6.21 21.41 13.16
C GLN A 428 -6.40 22.90 13.44
N ILE A 429 -7.65 23.35 13.48
CA ILE A 429 -8.00 24.77 13.59
C ILE A 429 -7.72 25.27 15.02
N PRO A 430 -6.86 26.29 15.18
CA PRO A 430 -6.46 26.78 16.50
C PRO A 430 -7.47 27.72 17.15
N THR A 431 -8.35 28.37 16.41
CA THR A 431 -9.34 29.33 16.88
C THR A 431 -10.56 29.37 15.96
N ASP A 432 -11.71 29.76 16.54
CA ASP A 432 -12.94 29.99 15.77
C ASP A 432 -12.71 31.03 14.68
N GLY A 433 -13.27 30.81 13.47
CA GLY A 433 -13.10 31.73 12.37
C GLY A 433 -13.61 31.21 11.04
N ILE A 434 -13.01 31.73 9.98
CA ILE A 434 -13.29 31.34 8.60
C ILE A 434 -11.97 30.91 7.94
N VAL A 435 -11.86 29.67 7.49
CA VAL A 435 -10.79 29.28 6.58
C VAL A 435 -11.17 29.69 5.18
N ARG A 436 -10.30 30.47 4.56
CA ARG A 436 -10.46 31.01 3.20
C ARG A 436 -9.34 30.56 2.30
N VAL A 437 -9.68 30.09 1.11
CA VAL A 437 -8.75 29.83 0.03
C VAL A 437 -8.94 30.91 -1.03
N THR A 438 -7.88 31.63 -1.35
CA THR A 438 -7.90 32.69 -2.36
C THR A 438 -6.93 32.38 -3.48
N ASP A 439 -7.25 32.84 -4.69
CA ASP A 439 -6.31 32.81 -5.80
C ASP A 439 -5.31 34.00 -5.72
N GLN A 440 -4.39 34.04 -6.68
CA GLN A 440 -3.36 35.08 -6.76
C GLN A 440 -3.91 36.50 -7.00
N ASP A 441 -5.15 36.61 -7.51
CA ASP A 441 -5.84 37.88 -7.78
C ASP A 441 -6.70 38.30 -6.54
N GLY A 442 -6.70 37.50 -5.48
CA GLY A 442 -7.44 37.73 -4.25
C GLY A 442 -8.90 37.27 -4.30
N ALA A 443 -9.32 36.60 -5.39
CA ALA A 443 -10.66 36.06 -5.46
C ALA A 443 -10.83 34.83 -4.57
N VAL A 444 -11.95 34.74 -3.88
CA VAL A 444 -12.23 33.64 -2.96
C VAL A 444 -12.63 32.39 -3.76
N VAL A 445 -11.89 31.32 -3.60
CA VAL A 445 -12.17 30.01 -4.17
C VAL A 445 -13.05 29.18 -3.23
N PHE A 446 -12.68 29.14 -1.95
CA PHE A 446 -13.43 28.44 -0.89
C PHE A 446 -13.48 29.26 0.40
N GLU A 447 -14.57 29.12 1.11
CA GLU A 447 -14.71 29.57 2.50
C GLU A 447 -15.42 28.51 3.34
N HIS A 448 -14.89 28.24 4.55
CA HIS A 448 -15.53 27.40 5.56
C HIS A 448 -15.54 28.12 6.90
N LYS A 449 -16.71 28.22 7.52
CA LYS A 449 -16.81 28.60 8.91
C LYS A 449 -16.40 27.41 9.76
N VAL A 450 -15.41 27.61 10.63
CA VAL A 450 -14.80 26.57 11.44
C VAL A 450 -14.73 26.97 12.89
N ALA A 451 -14.68 25.98 13.77
CA ALA A 451 -14.51 26.14 15.21
C ALA A 451 -13.15 25.60 15.67
N THR A 452 -12.73 26.01 16.85
CA THR A 452 -11.49 25.54 17.49
C THR A 452 -11.46 24.03 17.61
N GLY A 453 -10.45 23.42 17.04
CA GLY A 453 -10.23 21.98 17.05
C GLY A 453 -10.87 21.23 15.88
N ASP A 454 -11.61 21.90 15.00
CA ASP A 454 -12.04 21.32 13.73
C ASP A 454 -10.82 20.92 12.91
N ILE A 455 -10.98 19.94 12.03
CA ILE A 455 -9.91 19.44 11.14
C ILE A 455 -10.25 19.87 9.72
N TRP A 456 -9.49 20.80 9.17
CA TRP A 456 -9.65 21.30 7.82
C TRP A 456 -8.56 20.75 6.91
N ARG A 457 -8.92 20.38 5.67
CA ARG A 457 -7.98 19.86 4.69
C ARG A 457 -8.37 20.21 3.27
N MET A 458 -7.37 20.22 2.37
CA MET A 458 -7.49 20.47 0.95
C MET A 458 -6.74 19.42 0.16
N CYS A 459 -7.19 19.11 -1.06
CA CYS A 459 -6.50 18.22 -2.00
C CYS A 459 -6.58 18.73 -3.44
N GLN A 460 -5.77 18.13 -4.31
CA GLN A 460 -5.58 18.51 -5.72
C GLN A 460 -5.49 17.27 -6.61
N VAL A 461 -6.13 17.36 -7.78
CA VAL A 461 -6.00 16.34 -8.84
C VAL A 461 -5.80 17.03 -10.17
N LYS A 462 -4.67 16.76 -10.83
CA LYS A 462 -4.37 17.28 -12.17
C LYS A 462 -5.27 16.65 -13.24
N ASP A 463 -5.47 17.36 -14.34
CA ASP A 463 -6.36 16.91 -15.41
C ASP A 463 -5.80 15.73 -16.23
N ALA A 464 -4.50 15.74 -16.55
CA ALA A 464 -3.88 14.67 -17.33
C ALA A 464 -4.02 13.27 -16.68
N PRO A 465 -3.80 13.09 -15.36
CA PRO A 465 -4.12 11.84 -14.67
C PRO A 465 -5.57 11.39 -14.83
N ILE A 466 -6.53 12.30 -14.82
CA ILE A 466 -7.96 11.97 -14.97
C ILE A 466 -8.24 11.49 -16.40
N GLN A 467 -7.69 12.14 -17.41
CA GLN A 467 -7.83 11.74 -18.82
C GLN A 467 -7.26 10.32 -19.04
N ASP A 468 -6.08 10.04 -18.51
CA ASP A 468 -5.44 8.72 -18.60
C ASP A 468 -6.23 7.65 -17.83
N TRP A 469 -6.77 7.98 -16.65
CA TRP A 469 -7.61 7.10 -15.85
C TRP A 469 -8.87 6.66 -16.61
N VAL A 470 -9.55 7.58 -17.30
CA VAL A 470 -10.70 7.26 -18.17
C VAL A 470 -10.28 6.37 -19.33
N LYS A 471 -9.16 6.69 -20.00
CA LYS A 471 -8.58 5.86 -21.08
C LYS A 471 -8.25 4.45 -20.58
N LEU A 472 -7.63 4.33 -19.42
CA LEU A 472 -7.27 3.03 -18.83
C LEU A 472 -8.52 2.20 -18.52
N ALA A 473 -9.58 2.81 -17.98
CA ALA A 473 -10.85 2.13 -17.72
C ALA A 473 -11.47 1.56 -19.02
N VAL A 474 -11.50 2.35 -20.09
CA VAL A 474 -11.99 1.91 -21.41
C VAL A 474 -11.14 0.76 -21.95
N ASN A 475 -9.82 0.88 -21.89
CA ASN A 475 -8.89 -0.14 -22.36
C ASN A 475 -9.07 -1.46 -21.58
N ARG A 476 -9.18 -1.40 -20.27
CA ARG A 476 -9.39 -2.58 -19.44
C ARG A 476 -10.73 -3.25 -19.70
N ALA A 477 -11.80 -2.49 -19.84
CA ALA A 477 -13.12 -2.99 -20.19
C ALA A 477 -13.10 -3.73 -21.54
N ARG A 478 -12.41 -3.17 -22.55
CA ARG A 478 -12.28 -3.76 -23.88
C ARG A 478 -11.47 -5.05 -23.87
N LEU A 479 -10.29 -5.03 -23.22
CA LEU A 479 -9.39 -6.19 -23.18
C LEU A 479 -10.00 -7.40 -22.45
N SER A 480 -10.78 -7.15 -21.41
CA SER A 480 -11.40 -8.22 -20.60
C SER A 480 -12.84 -8.52 -20.97
N ASN A 481 -13.47 -7.73 -21.84
CA ASN A 481 -14.92 -7.78 -22.13
C ASN A 481 -15.77 -7.80 -20.85
N THR A 482 -15.39 -6.95 -19.88
CA THR A 482 -15.99 -6.89 -18.55
C THR A 482 -16.58 -5.49 -18.32
N PRO A 483 -17.77 -5.36 -17.70
CA PRO A 483 -18.32 -4.07 -17.32
C PRO A 483 -17.36 -3.29 -16.43
N ALA A 484 -17.21 -1.98 -16.70
CA ALA A 484 -16.43 -1.08 -15.87
C ALA A 484 -17.34 -0.01 -15.24
N VAL A 485 -17.24 0.13 -13.93
CA VAL A 485 -18.05 1.04 -13.15
C VAL A 485 -17.18 2.10 -12.52
N PHE A 486 -17.44 3.37 -12.82
CA PHE A 486 -16.88 4.52 -12.12
C PHE A 486 -17.64 4.70 -10.79
N TRP A 487 -16.94 4.58 -9.68
CA TRP A 487 -17.50 4.69 -8.33
C TRP A 487 -17.50 6.15 -7.89
N LEU A 488 -18.48 6.90 -8.31
CA LEU A 488 -18.59 8.35 -8.11
C LEU A 488 -19.99 8.71 -7.63
N ASP A 489 -20.07 9.48 -6.54
CA ASP A 489 -21.33 9.98 -5.98
C ASP A 489 -21.59 11.41 -6.45
N GLU A 490 -22.68 11.62 -7.19
CA GLU A 490 -23.08 12.95 -7.65
C GLU A 490 -23.38 13.97 -6.52
N ASN A 491 -23.61 13.46 -5.31
CA ASN A 491 -23.87 14.28 -4.12
C ASN A 491 -22.58 14.66 -3.36
N ARG A 492 -21.43 14.10 -3.73
CA ARG A 492 -20.13 14.49 -3.21
C ARG A 492 -19.50 15.53 -4.13
N ALA A 493 -19.04 16.66 -3.58
CA ALA A 493 -18.55 17.77 -4.38
C ALA A 493 -17.34 17.39 -5.28
N HIS A 494 -16.35 16.65 -4.74
CA HIS A 494 -15.22 16.11 -5.51
C HIS A 494 -15.69 15.20 -6.65
N ASP A 495 -16.54 14.23 -6.34
CA ASP A 495 -17.02 13.27 -7.33
C ASP A 495 -17.87 13.93 -8.43
N ALA A 496 -18.61 14.98 -8.11
CA ALA A 496 -19.35 15.75 -9.11
C ALA A 496 -18.42 16.37 -10.17
N GLN A 497 -17.23 16.87 -9.77
CA GLN A 497 -16.20 17.34 -10.69
C GLN A 497 -15.62 16.19 -11.54
N LEU A 498 -15.33 15.05 -10.91
CA LEU A 498 -14.85 13.86 -11.64
C LEU A 498 -15.90 13.33 -12.62
N ILE A 499 -17.20 13.31 -12.25
CA ILE A 499 -18.30 12.92 -13.16
C ILE A 499 -18.33 13.82 -14.39
N ALA A 500 -18.19 15.13 -14.20
CA ALA A 500 -18.13 16.07 -15.32
C ALA A 500 -16.95 15.77 -16.26
N LYS A 501 -15.77 15.46 -15.70
CA LYS A 501 -14.58 15.07 -16.46
C LYS A 501 -14.77 13.74 -17.20
N VAL A 502 -15.29 12.71 -16.53
CA VAL A 502 -15.58 11.41 -17.14
C VAL A 502 -16.53 11.58 -18.33
N LYS A 503 -17.61 12.33 -18.17
CA LYS A 503 -18.58 12.62 -19.26
C LYS A 503 -17.95 13.38 -20.42
N ALA A 504 -16.96 14.24 -20.17
CA ALA A 504 -16.25 14.98 -21.21
C ALA A 504 -15.22 14.11 -21.95
N TYR A 505 -14.59 13.14 -21.28
CA TYR A 505 -13.49 12.35 -21.84
C TYR A 505 -13.91 11.02 -22.44
N LEU A 506 -14.96 10.34 -21.94
CA LEU A 506 -15.46 9.09 -22.51
C LEU A 506 -15.74 9.17 -24.02
N PRO A 507 -16.38 10.23 -24.55
CA PRO A 507 -16.63 10.35 -26.00
C PRO A 507 -15.37 10.44 -26.87
N GLN A 508 -14.21 10.68 -26.29
CA GLN A 508 -12.93 10.72 -27.01
C GLN A 508 -12.34 9.32 -27.26
N HIS A 509 -12.98 8.28 -26.71
CA HIS A 509 -12.57 6.89 -26.85
C HIS A 509 -13.64 6.08 -27.58
N ASP A 510 -13.21 5.01 -28.26
CA ASP A 510 -14.17 4.03 -28.80
C ASP A 510 -14.77 3.22 -27.65
N THR A 511 -16.02 3.53 -27.30
CA THR A 511 -16.79 2.85 -26.26
C THR A 511 -17.84 1.88 -26.81
N LYS A 512 -17.87 1.68 -28.14
CA LYS A 512 -18.87 0.81 -28.78
C LYS A 512 -18.79 -0.61 -28.25
N GLY A 513 -19.93 -1.12 -27.78
CA GLY A 513 -20.07 -2.47 -27.25
C GLY A 513 -19.54 -2.66 -25.84
N LEU A 514 -19.08 -1.61 -25.16
CA LEU A 514 -18.65 -1.66 -23.78
C LEU A 514 -19.79 -1.28 -22.84
N GLU A 515 -19.89 -1.95 -21.71
CA GLU A 515 -20.75 -1.57 -20.59
C GLU A 515 -19.94 -0.71 -19.62
N LEU A 516 -20.20 0.61 -19.66
CA LEU A 516 -19.55 1.60 -18.82
C LEU A 516 -20.63 2.34 -18.02
N GLN A 517 -20.50 2.35 -16.69
CA GLN A 517 -21.47 2.96 -15.79
C GLN A 517 -20.81 3.93 -14.83
N ILE A 518 -21.58 4.93 -14.36
CA ILE A 518 -21.20 5.81 -13.25
C ILE A 518 -22.23 5.57 -12.15
N LEU A 519 -21.78 5.03 -11.01
CA LEU A 519 -22.65 4.70 -9.88
C LEU A 519 -22.03 5.22 -8.59
N SER A 520 -22.87 5.69 -7.66
CA SER A 520 -22.38 6.00 -6.31
C SER A 520 -21.75 4.76 -5.66
N PRO A 521 -20.79 4.89 -4.73
CA PRO A 521 -20.11 3.76 -4.10
C PRO A 521 -21.07 2.70 -3.55
N VAL A 522 -22.18 3.09 -2.92
CA VAL A 522 -23.21 2.18 -2.42
C VAL A 522 -23.91 1.38 -3.53
N LYS A 523 -24.24 2.03 -4.66
CA LYS A 523 -24.82 1.34 -5.81
C LYS A 523 -23.80 0.49 -6.55
N ALA A 524 -22.57 0.95 -6.65
CA ALA A 524 -21.49 0.26 -7.33
C ALA A 524 -21.06 -1.02 -6.59
N ILE A 525 -20.98 -0.98 -5.25
CA ILE A 525 -20.69 -2.20 -4.46
C ILE A 525 -21.83 -3.22 -4.61
N GLN A 526 -23.10 -2.80 -4.57
CA GLN A 526 -24.24 -3.69 -4.77
C GLN A 526 -24.18 -4.33 -6.16
N PHE A 527 -24.00 -3.55 -7.21
CA PHE A 527 -23.84 -4.05 -8.58
C PHE A 527 -22.70 -5.08 -8.68
N SER A 528 -21.55 -4.79 -8.08
CA SER A 528 -20.39 -5.68 -8.10
C SER A 528 -20.67 -7.00 -7.34
N ILE A 529 -21.29 -6.92 -6.17
CA ILE A 529 -21.65 -8.08 -5.35
C ILE A 529 -22.62 -9.00 -6.08
N ASP A 530 -23.68 -8.45 -6.69
CA ASP A 530 -24.68 -9.21 -7.43
C ASP A 530 -24.07 -10.00 -8.59
N ARG A 531 -23.01 -9.45 -9.19
CA ARG A 531 -22.27 -10.09 -10.28
C ARG A 531 -21.28 -11.14 -9.78
N ILE A 532 -20.45 -10.80 -8.80
CA ILE A 532 -19.44 -11.76 -8.31
C ILE A 532 -20.05 -12.99 -7.66
N ARG A 533 -21.23 -12.88 -7.04
CA ARG A 533 -21.97 -14.05 -6.53
C ARG A 533 -22.42 -15.00 -7.65
N LYS A 534 -22.55 -14.49 -8.88
CA LYS A 534 -22.87 -15.29 -10.08
C LYS A 534 -21.59 -15.74 -10.83
N GLY A 535 -20.41 -15.52 -10.26
CA GLY A 535 -19.14 -15.83 -10.91
C GLY A 535 -18.75 -14.86 -12.03
N GLN A 536 -19.38 -13.68 -12.11
CA GLN A 536 -19.14 -12.66 -13.12
C GLN A 536 -18.20 -11.58 -12.59
N ASP A 537 -17.32 -11.08 -13.44
CA ASP A 537 -16.34 -10.07 -13.10
C ASP A 537 -16.88 -8.64 -13.30
N THR A 538 -16.35 -7.67 -12.55
CA THR A 538 -16.68 -6.25 -12.68
C THR A 538 -15.43 -5.42 -12.43
N ILE A 539 -15.07 -4.50 -13.31
CA ILE A 539 -13.97 -3.57 -13.10
C ILE A 539 -14.45 -2.40 -12.26
N SER A 540 -13.84 -2.20 -11.11
CA SER A 540 -14.03 -0.98 -10.31
C SER A 540 -13.09 0.12 -10.79
N VAL A 541 -13.63 1.29 -11.12
CA VAL A 541 -12.88 2.47 -11.53
C VAL A 541 -13.04 3.53 -10.45
N THR A 542 -11.97 3.82 -9.71
CA THR A 542 -12.06 4.54 -8.44
C THR A 542 -11.05 5.66 -8.30
N GLY A 543 -11.34 6.60 -7.41
CA GLY A 543 -10.38 7.56 -6.88
C GLY A 543 -9.29 6.89 -6.05
N ASN A 544 -8.38 7.71 -5.53
CA ASN A 544 -7.15 7.23 -4.86
C ASN A 544 -7.44 6.48 -3.55
N VAL A 545 -8.36 6.96 -2.74
CA VAL A 545 -8.67 6.35 -1.43
C VAL A 545 -9.50 5.08 -1.58
N LEU A 546 -10.56 5.12 -2.37
CA LEU A 546 -11.42 3.95 -2.59
C LEU A 546 -10.68 2.83 -3.32
N ARG A 547 -9.69 3.16 -4.16
CA ARG A 547 -8.75 2.19 -4.70
C ARG A 547 -8.15 1.30 -3.60
N ASP A 548 -7.62 1.91 -2.55
CA ASP A 548 -7.00 1.16 -1.44
C ASP A 548 -8.01 0.29 -0.70
N TYR A 549 -9.22 0.79 -0.48
CA TYR A 549 -10.28 0.03 0.18
C TYR A 549 -10.68 -1.23 -0.62
N LEU A 550 -10.90 -1.08 -1.92
CA LEU A 550 -11.38 -2.18 -2.76
C LEU A 550 -10.29 -3.18 -3.13
N THR A 551 -9.03 -2.74 -3.21
CA THR A 551 -7.89 -3.64 -3.50
C THR A 551 -7.45 -4.47 -2.28
N ASP A 552 -8.09 -4.27 -1.13
CA ASP A 552 -8.02 -5.15 0.03
C ASP A 552 -9.34 -5.92 0.22
N LEU A 553 -10.48 -5.25 0.14
CA LEU A 553 -11.79 -5.86 0.40
C LEU A 553 -12.06 -7.09 -0.48
N PHE A 554 -12.03 -6.90 -1.80
CA PHE A 554 -12.34 -8.00 -2.73
C PHE A 554 -11.27 -9.10 -2.73
N PRO A 555 -9.96 -8.80 -2.77
CA PRO A 555 -8.94 -9.84 -2.70
C PRO A 555 -8.94 -10.64 -1.40
N ILE A 556 -9.25 -10.04 -0.27
CA ILE A 556 -9.35 -10.77 1.01
C ILE A 556 -10.52 -11.76 0.97
N MET A 557 -11.66 -11.39 0.39
CA MET A 557 -12.79 -12.30 0.20
C MET A 557 -12.50 -13.38 -0.85
N GLU A 558 -11.82 -13.03 -1.94
CA GLU A 558 -11.58 -13.90 -3.09
C GLU A 558 -10.38 -14.83 -2.91
N LEU A 559 -9.26 -14.28 -2.44
CA LEU A 559 -7.96 -14.95 -2.36
C LEU A 559 -7.51 -15.24 -0.93
N GLY A 560 -8.19 -14.69 0.07
CA GLY A 560 -7.77 -14.70 1.47
C GLY A 560 -6.66 -13.70 1.81
N THR A 561 -6.14 -12.98 0.82
CA THR A 561 -5.07 -12.00 0.98
C THR A 561 -5.04 -11.03 -0.20
N SER A 562 -4.63 -9.79 0.02
CA SER A 562 -4.33 -8.82 -1.04
C SER A 562 -2.87 -8.91 -1.55
N ALA A 563 -2.01 -9.64 -0.85
CA ALA A 563 -0.57 -9.72 -1.14
C ALA A 563 -0.24 -10.46 -2.45
N LYS A 564 -1.18 -11.20 -3.03
CA LYS A 564 -1.02 -11.96 -4.28
C LYS A 564 -1.64 -11.26 -5.51
N MET A 565 -2.02 -10.00 -5.37
CA MET A 565 -2.51 -9.19 -6.49
C MET A 565 -1.35 -8.66 -7.33
N LEU A 566 -1.57 -8.57 -8.65
CA LEU A 566 -0.72 -7.75 -9.51
C LEU A 566 -0.94 -6.27 -9.20
N SER A 567 0.14 -5.52 -9.07
CA SER A 567 0.15 -4.06 -8.93
C SER A 567 0.87 -3.45 -10.12
N ILE A 568 0.12 -3.23 -11.19
CA ILE A 568 0.62 -2.66 -12.43
C ILE A 568 0.31 -1.15 -12.42
N VAL A 569 1.26 -0.36 -12.87
CA VAL A 569 1.10 1.07 -13.17
C VAL A 569 1.37 1.26 -14.66
N PRO A 570 0.34 1.16 -15.52
CA PRO A 570 0.48 1.57 -16.90
C PRO A 570 0.85 3.05 -16.92
N LEU A 571 2.05 3.36 -17.42
CA LEU A 571 2.55 4.74 -17.45
C LEU A 571 1.83 5.54 -18.53
N MET A 572 1.53 6.81 -18.27
CA MET A 572 0.68 7.64 -19.13
C MET A 572 1.21 7.75 -20.57
N ASN A 573 2.52 7.63 -20.77
CA ASN A 573 3.16 7.71 -22.09
C ASN A 573 3.40 6.33 -22.75
N GLY A 574 2.82 5.25 -22.20
CA GLY A 574 2.81 3.92 -22.83
C GLY A 574 3.76 2.90 -22.23
N GLY A 575 4.64 3.29 -21.30
CA GLY A 575 5.50 2.34 -20.57
C GLY A 575 4.75 1.59 -19.47
N GLY A 576 5.45 0.68 -18.78
CA GLY A 576 4.92 -0.09 -17.67
C GLY A 576 5.82 -0.05 -16.44
N LEU A 577 5.19 0.11 -15.26
CA LEU A 577 5.81 -0.06 -13.96
C LEU A 577 5.09 -1.21 -13.24
N PHE A 578 5.86 -2.19 -12.78
CA PHE A 578 5.35 -3.39 -12.12
C PHE A 578 5.86 -3.39 -10.68
N GLU A 579 4.97 -3.06 -9.74
CA GLU A 579 5.30 -2.97 -8.33
C GLU A 579 5.12 -4.33 -7.66
N THR A 580 6.05 -4.71 -6.79
CA THR A 580 5.94 -5.89 -5.95
C THR A 580 5.52 -5.51 -4.54
N GLY A 581 5.11 -6.49 -3.72
CA GLY A 581 4.41 -6.31 -2.47
C GLY A 581 5.10 -5.47 -1.40
N ALA A 582 4.45 -5.36 -0.24
CA ALA A 582 4.91 -4.56 0.89
C ALA A 582 6.10 -5.20 1.63
N GLY A 583 7.08 -4.38 2.04
CA GLY A 583 8.29 -4.79 2.74
C GLY A 583 8.22 -4.74 4.27
N GLY A 584 7.05 -4.67 4.90
CA GLY A 584 6.90 -4.47 6.35
C GLY A 584 7.57 -5.53 7.23
N SER A 585 7.68 -6.78 6.77
CA SER A 585 8.37 -7.86 7.47
C SER A 585 9.85 -8.03 7.07
N ALA A 586 10.34 -7.27 6.10
CA ALA A 586 11.68 -7.42 5.54
C ALA A 586 12.81 -7.34 6.58
N PRO A 587 12.81 -6.41 7.57
CA PRO A 587 13.85 -6.36 8.58
C PRO A 587 13.99 -7.66 9.40
N LYS A 588 12.87 -8.28 9.77
CA LYS A 588 12.87 -9.56 10.52
C LYS A 588 13.41 -10.72 9.69
N HIS A 589 13.18 -10.70 8.38
CA HIS A 589 13.72 -11.71 7.47
C HIS A 589 15.23 -11.55 7.28
N VAL A 590 15.74 -10.31 7.22
CA VAL A 590 17.19 -10.06 7.21
C VAL A 590 17.83 -10.55 8.51
N GLN A 591 17.22 -10.26 9.66
CA GLN A 591 17.70 -10.73 10.95
C GLN A 591 17.80 -12.26 10.98
N GLN A 592 16.74 -12.96 10.60
CA GLN A 592 16.75 -14.43 10.54
C GLN A 592 17.82 -14.95 9.57
N PHE A 593 18.02 -14.31 8.42
CA PHE A 593 19.04 -14.71 7.48
C PHE A 593 20.45 -14.54 8.06
N ALA A 594 20.71 -13.43 8.74
CA ALA A 594 22.00 -13.18 9.38
C ALA A 594 22.29 -14.18 10.54
N GLU A 595 21.26 -14.55 11.31
CA GLU A 595 21.39 -15.48 12.46
C GLU A 595 21.44 -16.96 12.04
N ASP A 596 20.61 -17.34 11.04
CA ASP A 596 20.34 -18.74 10.70
C ASP A 596 20.70 -19.10 9.25
N CYS A 597 21.17 -18.17 8.44
CA CYS A 597 21.32 -18.34 6.99
C CYS A 597 20.06 -18.96 6.34
N HIS A 598 18.88 -18.50 6.77
CA HIS A 598 17.57 -18.97 6.31
C HIS A 598 16.69 -17.76 5.98
N LEU A 599 16.45 -17.50 4.68
CA LEU A 599 15.67 -16.36 4.19
C LEU A 599 14.26 -16.80 3.79
N ARG A 600 13.27 -16.53 4.62
CA ARG A 600 11.87 -16.88 4.35
C ARG A 600 11.07 -15.81 3.60
N TRP A 601 11.74 -14.90 2.88
CA TRP A 601 11.08 -13.96 2.00
C TRP A 601 10.35 -14.69 0.87
N ASP A 602 9.06 -14.40 0.67
CA ASP A 602 8.29 -14.98 -0.43
C ASP A 602 8.37 -14.08 -1.67
N SER A 603 9.06 -14.55 -2.69
CA SER A 603 9.26 -13.83 -3.97
C SER A 603 8.12 -14.03 -4.98
N LEU A 604 6.97 -14.56 -4.57
CA LEU A 604 5.84 -14.73 -5.50
C LEU A 604 5.44 -13.42 -6.20
N GLY A 605 5.47 -12.31 -5.47
CA GLY A 605 5.21 -10.98 -6.03
C GLY A 605 6.16 -10.62 -7.17
N GLU A 606 7.45 -10.91 -7.02
CA GLU A 606 8.48 -10.72 -8.04
C GLU A 606 8.23 -11.61 -9.26
N PHE A 607 7.83 -12.87 -9.05
CA PHE A 607 7.50 -13.80 -10.14
C PHE A 607 6.30 -13.31 -10.96
N LEU A 608 5.27 -12.84 -10.29
CA LEU A 608 4.07 -12.29 -10.92
C LEU A 608 4.37 -10.98 -11.67
N ALA A 609 5.16 -10.10 -11.09
CA ALA A 609 5.60 -8.86 -11.73
C ALA A 609 6.46 -9.13 -12.97
N LEU A 610 7.34 -10.12 -12.91
CA LEU A 610 8.15 -10.53 -14.06
C LEU A 610 7.28 -11.04 -15.21
N ALA A 611 6.27 -11.87 -14.93
CA ALA A 611 5.34 -12.34 -15.95
C ALA A 611 4.58 -11.18 -16.61
N ALA A 612 4.10 -10.22 -15.81
CA ALA A 612 3.43 -9.03 -16.33
C ALA A 612 4.38 -8.12 -17.16
N SER A 613 5.65 -8.02 -16.76
CA SER A 613 6.69 -7.28 -17.51
C SER A 613 6.97 -7.93 -18.87
N PHE A 614 7.01 -9.25 -18.97
CA PHE A 614 7.11 -9.96 -20.26
C PHE A 614 5.86 -9.77 -21.12
N GLU A 615 4.66 -9.84 -20.53
CA GLU A 615 3.40 -9.56 -21.24
C GLU A 615 3.43 -8.17 -21.87
N HIS A 616 3.85 -7.16 -21.10
CA HIS A 616 4.01 -5.79 -21.57
C HIS A 616 4.96 -5.69 -22.78
N LEU A 617 6.13 -6.33 -22.74
CA LEU A 617 7.04 -6.37 -23.88
C LEU A 617 6.43 -7.09 -25.09
N GLY A 618 5.69 -8.17 -24.84
CA GLY A 618 4.98 -8.89 -25.88
C GLY A 618 3.98 -8.00 -26.63
N ASP A 619 3.27 -7.15 -25.90
CA ASP A 619 2.22 -6.31 -26.44
C ASP A 619 2.74 -4.97 -27.00
N THR A 620 3.65 -4.29 -26.30
CA THR A 620 4.12 -2.94 -26.69
C THR A 620 5.27 -2.98 -27.71
N ALA A 621 6.21 -3.91 -27.58
CA ALA A 621 7.32 -4.10 -28.51
C ALA A 621 7.06 -5.19 -29.57
N ASN A 622 5.87 -5.79 -29.56
CA ASN A 622 5.50 -6.95 -30.39
C ASN A 622 6.55 -8.08 -30.34
N HIS A 623 7.09 -8.35 -29.17
CA HIS A 623 8.20 -9.28 -28.96
C HIS A 623 7.67 -10.71 -28.76
N ALA A 624 7.75 -11.57 -29.78
CA ALA A 624 7.15 -12.92 -29.76
C ALA A 624 7.65 -13.79 -28.61
N LYS A 625 8.98 -13.81 -28.35
CA LYS A 625 9.56 -14.61 -27.26
C LYS A 625 9.12 -14.10 -25.88
N ALA A 626 8.87 -12.78 -25.71
CA ALA A 626 8.34 -12.24 -24.48
C ALA A 626 6.93 -12.79 -24.16
N LYS A 627 6.08 -12.95 -25.19
CA LYS A 627 4.75 -13.59 -25.02
C LYS A 627 4.87 -15.03 -24.55
N VAL A 628 5.84 -15.79 -25.10
CA VAL A 628 6.10 -17.16 -24.67
C VAL A 628 6.62 -17.21 -23.24
N PHE A 629 7.54 -16.31 -22.86
CA PHE A 629 8.02 -16.20 -21.48
C PHE A 629 6.89 -15.85 -20.50
N ALA A 630 6.03 -14.89 -20.83
CA ALA A 630 4.88 -14.52 -20.00
C ALA A 630 3.95 -15.70 -19.73
N LYS A 631 3.54 -16.40 -20.80
CA LYS A 631 2.63 -17.55 -20.75
C LYS A 631 3.24 -18.72 -19.95
N THR A 632 4.48 -19.06 -20.23
CA THR A 632 5.16 -20.19 -19.55
C THR A 632 5.50 -19.89 -18.10
N LEU A 633 5.81 -18.62 -17.78
CA LEU A 633 6.05 -18.20 -16.40
C LEU A 633 4.75 -18.22 -15.57
N ASP A 634 3.61 -17.82 -16.14
CA ASP A 634 2.31 -17.93 -15.44
C ASP A 634 1.95 -19.41 -15.17
N GLN A 635 2.24 -20.33 -16.12
CA GLN A 635 2.11 -21.77 -15.90
C GLN A 635 3.02 -22.28 -14.75
N ALA A 636 4.27 -21.80 -14.72
CA ALA A 636 5.21 -22.13 -13.65
C ALA A 636 4.73 -21.58 -12.29
N ASN A 637 4.19 -20.36 -12.25
CA ASN A 637 3.62 -19.75 -11.06
C ASN A 637 2.40 -20.54 -10.55
N ALA A 638 1.54 -21.01 -11.45
CA ALA A 638 0.40 -21.86 -11.09
C ALA A 638 0.86 -23.16 -10.41
N ARG A 639 1.85 -23.83 -10.99
CA ARG A 639 2.41 -25.06 -10.44
C ARG A 639 3.16 -24.81 -9.12
N PHE A 640 3.90 -23.71 -9.04
CA PHE A 640 4.58 -23.28 -7.80
C PHE A 640 3.59 -23.16 -6.62
N LEU A 641 2.43 -22.56 -6.89
CA LEU A 641 1.35 -22.45 -5.90
C LEU A 641 0.72 -23.81 -5.59
N ASP A 642 0.36 -24.59 -6.61
CA ASP A 642 -0.29 -25.89 -6.46
C ASP A 642 0.57 -26.90 -5.66
N GLU A 643 1.89 -26.85 -5.84
CA GLU A 643 2.85 -27.71 -5.13
C GLU A 643 3.40 -27.08 -3.85
N ASN A 644 2.89 -25.91 -3.43
CA ASN A 644 3.27 -25.20 -2.20
C ASN A 644 4.80 -25.01 -2.06
N ARG A 645 5.41 -24.37 -3.06
CA ARG A 645 6.86 -24.12 -3.09
C ARG A 645 7.29 -22.78 -2.46
N ALA A 646 6.43 -22.18 -1.64
CA ALA A 646 6.80 -21.02 -0.83
C ALA A 646 7.91 -21.38 0.18
N PRO A 647 8.73 -20.40 0.62
CA PRO A 647 9.80 -20.62 1.57
C PRO A 647 9.30 -21.21 2.90
N GLY A 648 9.97 -22.23 3.41
CA GLY A 648 9.72 -22.77 4.73
C GLY A 648 10.03 -21.76 5.84
N ARG A 649 9.41 -21.94 7.00
CA ARG A 649 9.56 -21.00 8.13
C ARG A 649 10.77 -21.33 9.01
N LYS A 650 11.23 -22.57 8.99
CA LYS A 650 12.23 -23.11 9.92
C LYS A 650 13.49 -23.56 9.19
N VAL A 651 14.61 -23.44 9.86
CA VAL A 651 15.86 -24.08 9.45
C VAL A 651 15.63 -25.60 9.30
N GLY A 652 16.22 -26.18 8.25
CA GLY A 652 15.99 -27.58 7.87
C GLY A 652 14.92 -27.75 6.78
N GLU A 653 14.12 -26.71 6.51
CA GLU A 653 13.29 -26.59 5.33
C GLU A 653 14.07 -25.80 4.26
N PHE A 654 13.67 -25.87 2.98
CA PHE A 654 14.22 -24.94 1.99
C PHE A 654 13.63 -23.54 2.19
N ASP A 655 14.45 -22.53 1.96
CA ASP A 655 14.08 -21.12 2.03
C ASP A 655 13.83 -20.53 0.64
N VAL A 656 13.90 -19.18 0.49
CA VAL A 656 13.69 -18.49 -0.78
C VAL A 656 14.58 -19.02 -1.92
N ARG A 657 15.80 -19.49 -1.62
CA ARG A 657 16.73 -20.05 -2.61
C ARG A 657 16.17 -21.33 -3.23
N GLY A 658 15.54 -22.19 -2.42
CA GLY A 658 14.81 -23.38 -2.87
C GLY A 658 13.55 -23.02 -3.67
N SER A 659 12.83 -21.99 -3.25
CA SER A 659 11.67 -21.46 -4.01
C SER A 659 12.09 -20.99 -5.38
N HIS A 660 13.20 -20.26 -5.51
CA HIS A 660 13.75 -19.81 -6.80
C HIS A 660 14.20 -20.98 -7.67
N PHE A 661 14.77 -22.03 -7.09
CA PHE A 661 15.08 -23.26 -7.83
C PHE A 661 13.81 -23.90 -8.39
N TYR A 662 12.75 -24.06 -7.60
CA TYR A 662 11.50 -24.63 -8.10
C TYR A 662 10.85 -23.78 -9.19
N LEU A 663 10.89 -22.45 -9.07
CA LEU A 663 10.46 -21.57 -10.15
C LEU A 663 11.25 -21.84 -11.43
N ALA A 664 12.59 -21.88 -11.33
CA ALA A 664 13.46 -22.16 -12.49
C ALA A 664 13.17 -23.52 -13.12
N LEU A 665 12.98 -24.56 -12.31
CA LEU A 665 12.63 -25.90 -12.77
C LEU A 665 11.30 -25.88 -13.53
N TYR A 666 10.24 -25.35 -12.93
CA TYR A 666 8.90 -25.36 -13.53
C TYR A 666 8.81 -24.47 -14.76
N TRP A 667 9.50 -23.33 -14.75
CA TRP A 667 9.57 -22.45 -15.91
C TRP A 667 10.36 -23.10 -17.06
N ALA A 668 11.48 -23.75 -16.79
CA ALA A 668 12.24 -24.52 -17.79
C ALA A 668 11.42 -25.67 -18.37
N GLU A 669 10.68 -26.42 -17.54
CA GLU A 669 9.79 -27.50 -18.00
C GLU A 669 8.64 -26.95 -18.87
N ALA A 670 8.03 -25.82 -18.50
CA ALA A 670 7.00 -25.16 -19.30
C ALA A 670 7.54 -24.67 -20.65
N LEU A 671 8.75 -24.08 -20.68
CA LEU A 671 9.43 -23.66 -21.90
C LEU A 671 9.82 -24.85 -22.79
N ALA A 672 10.22 -25.98 -22.20
CA ALA A 672 10.51 -27.22 -22.93
C ALA A 672 9.24 -27.89 -23.52
N ALA A 673 8.09 -27.71 -22.88
CA ALA A 673 6.82 -28.32 -23.28
C ALA A 673 6.05 -27.50 -24.34
N GLN A 674 6.23 -26.18 -24.41
CA GLN A 674 5.50 -25.33 -25.35
C GLN A 674 5.88 -25.57 -26.80
N ASN A 675 4.98 -25.19 -27.74
CA ASN A 675 5.18 -25.32 -29.19
C ASN A 675 5.09 -23.98 -29.94
N ASP A 676 5.04 -22.87 -29.21
CA ASP A 676 4.90 -21.53 -29.77
C ASP A 676 6.25 -20.99 -30.30
N ASP A 677 7.39 -21.47 -29.75
CA ASP A 677 8.75 -21.11 -30.15
C ASP A 677 9.68 -22.33 -30.08
N ALA A 678 10.10 -22.83 -31.23
CA ALA A 678 10.95 -24.04 -31.35
C ALA A 678 12.38 -23.80 -30.81
N GLU A 679 12.92 -22.58 -30.94
CA GLU A 679 14.25 -22.23 -30.44
C GLU A 679 14.30 -22.25 -28.92
N LEU A 680 13.32 -21.60 -28.26
CA LEU A 680 13.19 -21.65 -26.81
C LEU A 680 12.96 -23.10 -26.34
N LYS A 681 12.12 -23.88 -27.02
CA LYS A 681 11.91 -25.27 -26.67
C LYS A 681 13.22 -26.07 -26.71
N ALA A 682 14.00 -25.95 -27.78
CA ALA A 682 15.28 -26.63 -27.94
C ALA A 682 16.29 -26.21 -26.88
N LYS A 683 16.36 -24.91 -26.57
CA LYS A 683 17.24 -24.34 -25.56
C LYS A 683 16.93 -24.84 -24.15
N PHE A 684 15.66 -24.89 -23.75
CA PHE A 684 15.27 -25.21 -22.38
C PHE A 684 15.05 -26.70 -22.12
N THR A 685 14.92 -27.55 -23.13
CA THR A 685 14.77 -29.01 -22.95
C THR A 685 15.93 -29.63 -22.15
N PRO A 686 17.22 -29.38 -22.45
CA PRO A 686 18.32 -29.95 -21.69
C PRO A 686 18.41 -29.37 -20.27
N LEU A 687 18.09 -28.07 -20.08
CA LEU A 687 18.06 -27.46 -18.76
C LEU A 687 16.97 -28.08 -17.88
N ALA A 688 15.74 -28.19 -18.38
CA ALA A 688 14.63 -28.79 -17.66
C ALA A 688 14.97 -30.22 -17.19
N LYS A 689 15.57 -31.04 -18.07
CA LYS A 689 16.05 -32.36 -17.74
C LYS A 689 17.10 -32.33 -16.62
N SER A 690 18.14 -31.49 -16.78
CA SER A 690 19.22 -31.37 -15.81
C SER A 690 18.72 -30.94 -14.44
N LEU A 691 17.86 -29.91 -14.36
CA LEU A 691 17.30 -29.44 -13.11
C LEU A 691 16.43 -30.51 -12.44
N LYS A 692 15.63 -31.26 -13.23
CA LYS A 692 14.79 -32.34 -12.70
C LYS A 692 15.61 -33.52 -12.16
N GLU A 693 16.62 -33.96 -12.88
CA GLU A 693 17.50 -35.06 -12.44
C GLU A 693 18.31 -34.70 -11.19
N ASN A 694 18.62 -33.42 -10.99
CA ASN A 694 19.41 -32.95 -9.84
C ASN A 694 18.55 -32.29 -8.75
N GLU A 695 17.23 -32.38 -8.77
CA GLU A 695 16.32 -31.71 -7.82
C GLU A 695 16.73 -32.00 -6.36
N THR A 696 16.84 -33.27 -5.99
CA THR A 696 17.20 -33.69 -4.63
C THR A 696 18.56 -33.15 -4.20
N LYS A 697 19.55 -33.19 -5.11
CA LYS A 697 20.90 -32.69 -4.83
C LYS A 697 20.91 -31.18 -4.60
N ILE A 698 20.26 -30.42 -5.50
CA ILE A 698 20.19 -28.94 -5.41
C ILE A 698 19.50 -28.50 -4.12
N ILE A 699 18.36 -29.10 -3.80
CA ILE A 699 17.63 -28.80 -2.56
C ILE A 699 18.48 -29.19 -1.34
N GLY A 700 19.16 -30.32 -1.37
CA GLY A 700 20.10 -30.73 -0.32
C GLY A 700 21.24 -29.72 -0.09
N GLU A 701 21.85 -29.23 -1.18
CA GLU A 701 22.90 -28.20 -1.12
C GLU A 701 22.37 -26.89 -0.50
N ILE A 702 21.14 -26.47 -0.85
CA ILE A 702 20.50 -25.27 -0.33
C ILE A 702 20.19 -25.41 1.16
N ILE A 703 19.58 -26.51 1.58
CA ILE A 703 19.25 -26.76 2.98
C ILE A 703 20.52 -26.85 3.85
N ALA A 704 21.54 -27.54 3.35
CA ALA A 704 22.81 -27.69 4.07
C ALA A 704 23.57 -26.36 4.29
N ALA A 705 23.27 -25.34 3.48
CA ALA A 705 23.83 -24.01 3.63
C ALA A 705 23.12 -23.15 4.70
N GLY A 706 22.10 -23.67 5.38
CA GLY A 706 21.39 -22.99 6.46
C GLY A 706 21.80 -23.51 7.85
N GLY A 707 21.27 -22.87 8.89
CA GLY A 707 21.45 -23.30 10.29
C GLY A 707 22.68 -22.74 10.99
N HIS A 708 23.28 -21.70 10.45
CA HIS A 708 24.43 -21.02 11.05
C HIS A 708 24.42 -19.54 10.72
N PRO A 709 25.04 -18.69 11.55
CA PRO A 709 25.16 -17.26 11.26
C PRO A 709 25.94 -16.98 9.97
N VAL A 710 25.57 -15.93 9.27
CA VAL A 710 26.26 -15.46 8.05
C VAL A 710 26.61 -13.98 8.16
N ASP A 711 27.86 -13.64 7.80
CA ASP A 711 28.30 -12.25 7.70
C ASP A 711 28.02 -11.72 6.28
N LEU A 712 27.15 -10.70 6.20
CA LEU A 712 26.78 -10.04 4.94
C LEU A 712 27.62 -8.79 4.65
N GLY A 713 28.50 -8.37 5.58
CA GLY A 713 29.32 -7.18 5.44
C GLY A 713 28.63 -5.84 5.71
N GLY A 714 27.31 -5.83 5.86
CA GLY A 714 26.47 -4.66 6.19
C GLY A 714 24.99 -4.98 6.13
N TYR A 715 24.18 -4.08 6.66
CA TYR A 715 22.71 -4.17 6.61
C TYR A 715 22.13 -3.38 5.44
N TYR A 716 22.49 -2.09 5.35
CA TYR A 716 22.04 -1.19 4.29
C TYR A 716 22.82 -1.36 2.98
N ARG A 717 24.08 -1.78 3.10
CA ARG A 717 24.92 -2.12 1.96
C ARG A 717 25.73 -3.37 2.25
N THR A 718 25.29 -4.46 1.66
CA THR A 718 25.96 -5.76 1.80
C THR A 718 27.24 -5.82 0.95
N ASP A 719 28.21 -6.62 1.39
CA ASP A 719 29.34 -7.03 0.57
C ASP A 719 28.87 -7.99 -0.53
N ASP A 720 29.16 -7.67 -1.78
CA ASP A 720 28.68 -8.44 -2.93
C ASP A 720 29.19 -9.89 -2.94
N ALA A 721 30.45 -10.11 -2.59
CA ALA A 721 31.03 -11.46 -2.60
C ALA A 721 30.41 -12.34 -1.51
N LYS A 722 30.30 -11.80 -0.29
CA LYS A 722 29.70 -12.49 0.85
C LYS A 722 28.20 -12.80 0.60
N ALA A 723 27.45 -11.80 0.17
CA ALA A 723 26.02 -11.96 -0.08
C ALA A 723 25.75 -12.94 -1.24
N ASN A 724 26.50 -12.87 -2.34
CA ASN A 724 26.35 -13.80 -3.45
C ASN A 724 26.71 -15.23 -3.05
N ALA A 725 27.77 -15.44 -2.25
CA ALA A 725 28.14 -16.76 -1.76
C ALA A 725 27.03 -17.39 -0.89
N ALA A 726 26.46 -16.58 0.01
CA ALA A 726 25.38 -17.04 0.91
C ALA A 726 24.07 -17.33 0.18
N LEU A 727 23.75 -16.56 -0.85
CA LEU A 727 22.46 -16.64 -1.56
C LEU A 727 22.49 -17.53 -2.81
N ARG A 728 23.67 -18.03 -3.21
CA ARG A 728 23.86 -18.96 -4.32
C ARG A 728 24.69 -20.18 -3.92
N PRO A 729 24.29 -20.92 -2.86
CA PRO A 729 25.11 -21.98 -2.28
C PRO A 729 25.15 -23.26 -3.13
N SER A 730 24.17 -23.50 -4.04
CA SER A 730 24.12 -24.70 -4.85
C SER A 730 25.05 -24.60 -6.06
N ALA A 731 26.20 -25.25 -5.98
CA ALA A 731 27.13 -25.37 -7.09
C ALA A 731 26.48 -26.06 -8.30
N THR A 732 25.61 -27.05 -8.06
CA THR A 732 24.91 -27.80 -9.09
C THR A 732 23.94 -26.89 -9.87
N LEU A 733 23.13 -26.07 -9.17
CA LEU A 733 22.25 -25.10 -9.82
C LEU A 733 23.03 -24.04 -10.59
N ASN A 734 24.08 -23.48 -9.98
CA ASN A 734 24.92 -22.48 -10.63
C ASN A 734 25.56 -23.00 -11.93
N ALA A 735 26.05 -24.24 -11.93
CA ALA A 735 26.61 -24.87 -13.13
C ALA A 735 25.54 -25.08 -14.23
N ALA A 736 24.33 -25.51 -13.87
CA ALA A 736 23.23 -25.70 -14.81
C ALA A 736 22.81 -24.39 -15.48
N LEU A 737 22.72 -23.29 -14.72
CA LEU A 737 22.40 -21.96 -15.24
C LEU A 737 23.52 -21.38 -16.10
N ALA A 738 24.80 -21.64 -15.78
CA ALA A 738 25.93 -21.17 -16.56
C ALA A 738 26.04 -21.87 -17.92
N ALA A 739 25.52 -23.10 -18.03
CA ALA A 739 25.49 -23.89 -19.29
C ALA A 739 24.38 -23.41 -20.27
N LEU A 740 23.42 -22.60 -19.83
CA LEU A 740 22.34 -22.03 -20.64
C LEU A 740 22.84 -20.82 -21.48
#